data_500ac2546c848b20893aba6d871d36b7
#
_entry.id   500ac2546c848b20893aba6d871d36b7
#
_cell.length_a   1.000
_cell.length_b   1.000
_cell.length_c   1.000
_cell.angle_alpha   90.00
_cell.angle_beta   90.00
_cell.angle_gamma   90.00
#
_symmetry.space_group_name_H-M   'P 1'
#
loop_
_entity.id
_entity.type
_entity.pdbx_description
1 polymer ?
#
loop_
_entity_poly.entity_id
_entity_poly.type
_entity_poly.pdbx_seq_one_letter_code
_entity_poly.pdbx_strand_id
1 'polypeptide(L)'
;MKRSSFFRLLLVLGCLAAFLTACSRDPNVRKQKYFVSGQHFFAKGEYHEAVIQFRNAIEVDSHFAAAHYQLAQTYLKLQDWTHAYGELSRTLELEPDNYKAHEDIANLLIANGQLKAAQDHTDLLMSKQPNDPETHIAVANLDGKEGKYELAIAETQKAIALAPDRGDSYLNLALLETQVNQFDAAEANFKKAIEMKATGVNPYLALAAFYQSRGRYPEAEQQVQQVIAAEPRDPSPRASLVELYMAQGKRAEAEALSRQVKHDLPDNADAYRMLGDYYVAVGDVDKAVDEYKSLHSDHPKDVQVSKNYVQLLILKNRLDEANTVNEQILKSKPQEDEALTLRGEIQLGQGKVNDAVQTLQSVVSDNPENAVAHYQLGNALSQRSELDGAGKEWQEAARLKPTMVEAQRALAQLALQRGDMPGLEQAAAQIIRLQPGSPDGYAVRSFSFSKRGEFPAAEQDARKAIEVGPQSPAGYLGMGNLSSAEGKLSEAESWYKQSLARDPDSGEALNGLVNVYLAMKQPDKAIAAVNAQIALSPKNTSFYDLLGTVMITRKDYSGAQTALSKAIELNKNNADAYAKLCRTQFASGAVDQAIGTCNNGIRDNPKEAGLYILLGSMYEAKHDLDKAKSAYESALQIKQNDPVASNNLAFVLLETGGNSDLALQMAQTARRSLPENSNVADTLGWAFYQKGVYTSAIDMFQEAIKLAAKNKEPDSPLYHYHLGLAYAKSDQPALARQHLERVLKLDPNYSDADDVRKQLAQLKS
;
A
#
# COMPACT_ATOMS: atom_id res chain seq x y z
N MET A 1 -20.70 59.11 77.00
CA MET A 1 -19.49 58.96 76.18
C MET A 1 -19.12 57.48 75.79
N LYS A 2 -20.04 56.53 75.73
CA LYS A 2 -19.71 55.11 75.32
C LYS A 2 -20.36 54.69 73.97
N ARG A 3 -21.19 55.45 73.34
CA ARG A 3 -21.82 55.11 72.04
C ARG A 3 -20.99 55.49 70.81
N SER A 4 -20.11 56.49 70.91
CA SER A 4 -19.30 56.98 69.77
C SER A 4 -18.10 56.08 69.44
N SER A 5 -17.55 55.38 70.44
CA SER A 5 -16.41 54.49 70.25
C SER A 5 -16.80 53.15 69.56
N PHE A 6 -18.02 52.67 69.85
CA PHE A 6 -18.50 51.43 69.21
C PHE A 6 -18.84 51.65 67.72
N PHE A 7 -19.34 52.81 67.35
CA PHE A 7 -19.62 53.17 65.95
C PHE A 7 -18.32 53.34 65.13
N ARG A 8 -17.28 53.90 65.78
CA ARG A 8 -15.94 54.04 65.11
C ARG A 8 -15.24 52.69 64.97
N LEU A 9 -15.42 51.74 65.89
CA LEU A 9 -14.87 50.38 65.80
C LEU A 9 -15.58 49.60 64.72
N LEU A 10 -16.90 49.69 64.57
CA LEU A 10 -17.69 49.07 63.48
C LEU A 10 -17.36 49.66 62.13
N LEU A 11 -17.09 50.96 62.02
CA LEU A 11 -16.68 51.61 60.77
C LEU A 11 -15.25 51.17 60.34
N VAL A 12 -14.33 51.05 61.30
CA VAL A 12 -12.96 50.53 61.05
C VAL A 12 -12.99 49.07 60.67
N LEU A 13 -13.80 48.22 61.34
CA LEU A 13 -13.99 46.83 60.99
C LEU A 13 -14.70 46.67 59.61
N GLY A 14 -15.66 47.54 59.32
CA GLY A 14 -16.32 47.58 58.02
C GLY A 14 -15.37 47.99 56.87
N CYS A 15 -14.52 49.00 57.14
CA CYS A 15 -13.47 49.40 56.18
C CYS A 15 -12.40 48.33 56.02
N LEU A 16 -11.95 47.61 57.09
CA LEU A 16 -11.03 46.49 57.01
C LEU A 16 -11.65 45.31 56.21
N ALA A 17 -12.94 44.99 56.45
CA ALA A 17 -13.65 43.96 55.70
C ALA A 17 -13.82 44.31 54.22
N ALA A 18 -14.09 45.62 53.91
CA ALA A 18 -14.15 46.11 52.56
C ALA A 18 -12.79 46.11 51.85
N PHE A 19 -11.69 46.36 52.56
CA PHE A 19 -10.34 46.23 52.01
C PHE A 19 -9.95 44.76 51.75
N LEU A 20 -10.33 43.83 52.60
CA LEU A 20 -10.08 42.39 52.38
C LEU A 20 -10.91 41.81 51.24
N THR A 21 -12.12 42.32 50.99
CA THR A 21 -12.94 41.92 49.83
C THR A 21 -12.54 42.65 48.53
N ALA A 22 -11.94 43.82 48.62
CA ALA A 22 -11.42 44.56 47.47
C ALA A 22 -10.14 43.89 46.90
N CYS A 23 -9.22 43.40 47.78
CA CYS A 23 -8.02 42.66 47.36
C CYS A 23 -8.35 41.36 46.63
N SER A 24 -9.47 40.69 46.90
CA SER A 24 -9.89 39.47 46.23
C SER A 24 -10.51 39.70 44.83
N ARG A 25 -10.85 40.95 44.47
CA ARG A 25 -11.42 41.35 43.17
C ARG A 25 -10.44 42.02 42.24
N ASP A 26 -9.23 42.35 42.69
CA ASP A 26 -8.20 42.92 41.83
C ASP A 26 -7.74 41.86 40.80
N PRO A 27 -7.90 42.14 39.49
CA PRO A 27 -7.45 41.23 38.43
C PRO A 27 -5.97 40.86 38.54
N ASN A 28 -5.13 41.83 38.96
CA ASN A 28 -3.68 41.57 39.12
C ASN A 28 -3.39 40.57 40.24
N VAL A 29 -4.06 40.68 41.38
CA VAL A 29 -3.93 39.72 42.48
C VAL A 29 -4.45 38.36 42.07
N ARG A 30 -5.56 38.32 41.33
CA ARG A 30 -6.18 37.08 40.86
C ARG A 30 -5.32 36.34 39.84
N LYS A 31 -4.81 37.05 38.80
CA LYS A 31 -3.91 36.42 37.80
C LYS A 31 -2.65 35.89 38.45
N GLN A 32 -2.05 36.65 39.37
CA GLN A 32 -0.84 36.22 40.08
C GLN A 32 -1.08 34.98 40.95
N LYS A 33 -2.23 34.90 41.62
CA LYS A 33 -2.60 33.71 42.38
C LYS A 33 -2.69 32.47 41.55
N TYR A 34 -3.33 32.53 40.36
CA TYR A 34 -3.40 31.42 39.42
C TYR A 34 -2.00 31.06 38.88
N PHE A 35 -1.20 32.07 38.52
CA PHE A 35 0.15 31.87 38.05
C PHE A 35 1.05 31.11 39.04
N VAL A 36 1.09 31.56 40.31
CA VAL A 36 1.85 30.89 41.38
C VAL A 36 1.32 29.47 41.65
N SER A 37 -0.02 29.28 41.60
CA SER A 37 -0.61 27.95 41.71
C SER A 37 -0.18 27.07 40.54
N GLY A 38 -0.16 27.56 39.33
CA GLY A 38 0.34 26.83 38.16
C GLY A 38 1.81 26.42 38.30
N GLN A 39 2.67 27.34 38.75
CA GLN A 39 4.08 27.04 39.03
C GLN A 39 4.26 25.94 40.11
N HIS A 40 3.39 25.95 41.12
CA HIS A 40 3.42 24.92 42.16
C HIS A 40 3.05 23.53 41.61
N PHE A 41 2.02 23.40 40.80
CA PHE A 41 1.64 22.16 40.12
C PHE A 41 2.73 21.72 39.14
N PHE A 42 3.28 22.64 38.37
CA PHE A 42 4.39 22.36 37.46
C PHE A 42 5.60 21.76 38.18
N ALA A 43 5.99 22.38 39.31
CA ALA A 43 7.12 21.88 40.13
C ALA A 43 6.89 20.50 40.73
N LYS A 44 5.63 20.07 40.91
CA LYS A 44 5.27 18.74 41.34
C LYS A 44 5.17 17.71 40.23
N GLY A 45 5.27 18.12 38.96
CA GLY A 45 5.03 17.28 37.78
C GLY A 45 3.54 17.07 37.48
N GLU A 46 2.64 17.77 38.15
CA GLU A 46 1.19 17.74 37.96
C GLU A 46 0.83 18.68 36.77
N TYR A 47 1.27 18.30 35.54
CA TYR A 47 1.25 19.21 34.38
C TYR A 47 -0.16 19.52 33.88
N HIS A 48 -1.12 18.60 33.96
CA HIS A 48 -2.51 18.88 33.56
C HIS A 48 -3.18 19.94 34.44
N GLU A 49 -2.92 19.88 35.76
CA GLU A 49 -3.38 20.87 36.73
C GLU A 49 -2.68 22.22 36.50
N ALA A 50 -1.37 22.20 36.17
CA ALA A 50 -0.63 23.41 35.83
C ALA A 50 -1.22 24.11 34.60
N VAL A 51 -1.60 23.38 33.53
CA VAL A 51 -2.28 23.93 32.33
C VAL A 51 -3.53 24.69 32.73
N ILE A 52 -4.39 24.11 33.58
CA ILE A 52 -5.65 24.77 34.03
C ILE A 52 -5.34 26.07 34.74
N GLN A 53 -4.35 26.08 35.61
CA GLN A 53 -4.02 27.27 36.40
C GLN A 53 -3.41 28.40 35.53
N PHE A 54 -2.51 28.08 34.61
CA PHE A 54 -1.93 29.04 33.70
C PHE A 54 -2.98 29.60 32.73
N ARG A 55 -3.89 28.75 32.21
CA ARG A 55 -5.02 29.21 31.40
C ARG A 55 -5.94 30.16 32.18
N ASN A 56 -6.24 29.86 33.45
CA ASN A 56 -7.01 30.74 34.30
C ASN A 56 -6.30 32.08 34.52
N ALA A 57 -4.97 32.12 34.63
CA ALA A 57 -4.22 33.37 34.73
C ALA A 57 -4.32 34.19 33.43
N ILE A 58 -4.23 33.56 32.25
CA ILE A 58 -4.37 34.16 30.93
C ILE A 58 -5.80 34.61 30.69
N GLU A 59 -6.82 33.91 31.16
CA GLU A 59 -8.21 34.35 31.08
C GLU A 59 -8.46 35.66 31.86
N VAL A 60 -7.75 35.85 32.97
CA VAL A 60 -7.80 37.10 33.73
C VAL A 60 -7.05 38.21 33.02
N ASP A 61 -5.92 37.93 32.39
CA ASP A 61 -5.09 38.89 31.66
C ASP A 61 -4.44 38.21 30.47
N SER A 62 -4.99 38.40 29.28
CA SER A 62 -4.51 37.83 28.01
C SER A 62 -3.17 38.42 27.52
N HIS A 63 -2.61 39.40 28.21
CA HIS A 63 -1.31 40.01 27.95
C HIS A 63 -0.26 39.60 28.98
N PHE A 64 -0.54 38.57 29.77
CA PHE A 64 0.38 38.08 30.78
C PHE A 64 1.43 37.14 30.16
N ALA A 65 2.45 37.70 29.52
CA ALA A 65 3.49 36.96 28.79
C ALA A 65 4.13 35.83 29.60
N ALA A 66 4.45 36.06 30.88
CA ALA A 66 5.01 35.06 31.76
C ALA A 66 4.08 33.83 31.93
N ALA A 67 2.74 34.02 31.92
CA ALA A 67 1.80 32.91 32.01
C ALA A 67 1.75 32.13 30.68
N HIS A 68 1.81 32.79 29.54
CA HIS A 68 1.93 32.17 28.22
C HIS A 68 3.22 31.33 28.13
N TYR A 69 4.36 31.89 28.54
CA TYR A 69 5.61 31.19 28.56
C TYR A 69 5.58 29.92 29.45
N GLN A 70 5.06 30.03 30.68
CA GLN A 70 4.96 28.87 31.57
C GLN A 70 3.94 27.83 31.09
N LEU A 71 2.87 28.26 30.43
CA LEU A 71 1.94 27.35 29.78
C LEU A 71 2.61 26.60 28.62
N ALA A 72 3.41 27.29 27.81
CA ALA A 72 4.20 26.66 26.76
C ALA A 72 5.17 25.63 27.33
N GLN A 73 5.92 25.97 28.41
CA GLN A 73 6.80 25.01 29.10
C GLN A 73 6.04 23.78 29.62
N THR A 74 4.80 23.98 30.05
CA THR A 74 3.95 22.90 30.52
C THR A 74 3.52 21.99 29.37
N TYR A 75 3.17 22.57 28.22
CA TYR A 75 2.87 21.80 27.01
C TYR A 75 4.08 21.05 26.47
N LEU A 76 5.30 21.62 26.55
CA LEU A 76 6.53 20.91 26.20
C LEU A 76 6.72 19.67 27.08
N LYS A 77 6.42 19.74 28.38
CA LYS A 77 6.47 18.58 29.29
C LYS A 77 5.40 17.53 28.97
N LEU A 78 4.24 17.94 28.46
CA LEU A 78 3.15 17.07 28.01
C LEU A 78 3.35 16.57 26.57
N GLN A 79 4.43 16.96 25.89
CA GLN A 79 4.71 16.66 24.48
C GLN A 79 3.62 17.18 23.50
N ASP A 80 2.88 18.22 23.91
CA ASP A 80 1.89 18.91 23.08
C ASP A 80 2.58 20.04 22.33
N TRP A 81 3.28 19.68 21.26
CA TRP A 81 4.15 20.56 20.49
C TRP A 81 3.37 21.70 19.80
N THR A 82 2.14 21.42 19.36
CA THR A 82 1.29 22.40 18.67
C THR A 82 0.87 23.54 19.61
N HIS A 83 0.36 23.20 20.78
CA HIS A 83 -0.02 24.21 21.77
C HIS A 83 1.21 24.91 22.35
N ALA A 84 2.33 24.19 22.56
CA ALA A 84 3.57 24.81 23.00
C ALA A 84 4.04 25.90 22.03
N TYR A 85 4.08 25.61 20.72
CA TYR A 85 4.44 26.60 19.69
C TYR A 85 3.51 27.82 19.69
N GLY A 86 2.20 27.61 19.80
CA GLY A 86 1.22 28.68 19.86
C GLY A 86 1.44 29.62 21.04
N GLU A 87 1.67 29.08 22.24
CA GLU A 87 1.90 29.86 23.45
C GLU A 87 3.27 30.56 23.48
N LEU A 88 4.32 29.93 22.91
CA LEU A 88 5.62 30.56 22.70
C LEU A 88 5.53 31.73 21.71
N SER A 89 4.83 31.54 20.59
CA SER A 89 4.58 32.61 19.61
C SER A 89 3.86 33.75 20.23
N ARG A 90 2.84 33.47 21.06
CA ARG A 90 2.12 34.51 21.80
C ARG A 90 3.01 35.21 22.83
N THR A 91 3.93 34.48 23.47
CA THR A 91 4.92 35.09 24.38
C THR A 91 5.78 36.11 23.63
N LEU A 92 6.27 35.77 22.42
CA LEU A 92 7.10 36.66 21.62
C LEU A 92 6.35 37.86 21.02
N GLU A 93 5.03 37.72 20.74
CA GLU A 93 4.19 38.85 20.37
C GLU A 93 4.08 39.90 21.51
N LEU A 94 4.05 39.44 22.77
CA LEU A 94 3.94 40.26 23.95
C LEU A 94 5.31 40.76 24.44
N GLU A 95 6.32 39.95 24.35
CA GLU A 95 7.68 40.21 24.79
C GLU A 95 8.68 39.79 23.69
N PRO A 96 8.92 40.62 22.65
CA PRO A 96 9.81 40.28 21.54
C PRO A 96 11.27 39.99 21.93
N ASP A 97 11.71 40.45 23.09
CA ASP A 97 13.05 40.22 23.63
C ASP A 97 13.10 39.06 24.63
N ASN A 98 12.10 38.19 24.63
CA ASN A 98 12.13 36.98 25.43
C ASN A 98 13.01 35.91 24.78
N TYR A 99 14.32 35.98 25.02
CA TYR A 99 15.30 35.10 24.34
C TYR A 99 15.11 33.62 24.65
N LYS A 100 14.61 33.26 25.86
CA LYS A 100 14.27 31.88 26.18
C LYS A 100 13.13 31.34 25.31
N ALA A 101 12.13 32.16 25.01
CA ALA A 101 11.07 31.77 24.08
C ALA A 101 11.60 31.63 22.65
N HIS A 102 12.58 32.45 22.22
CA HIS A 102 13.25 32.27 20.95
C HIS A 102 14.04 30.95 20.87
N GLU A 103 14.75 30.56 21.92
CA GLU A 103 15.47 29.28 22.04
C GLU A 103 14.53 28.09 21.91
N ASP A 104 13.42 28.11 22.67
CA ASP A 104 12.42 27.06 22.67
C ASP A 104 11.75 26.92 21.30
N ILE A 105 11.39 28.04 20.64
CA ILE A 105 10.84 28.03 19.28
C ILE A 105 11.87 27.51 18.27
N ALA A 106 13.12 27.93 18.34
CA ALA A 106 14.17 27.45 17.47
C ALA A 106 14.29 25.93 17.57
N ASN A 107 14.35 25.39 18.78
CA ASN A 107 14.43 23.95 19.00
C ASN A 107 13.20 23.20 18.49
N LEU A 108 11.98 23.72 18.66
CA LEU A 108 10.75 23.14 18.10
C LEU A 108 10.76 23.13 16.57
N LEU A 109 11.16 24.22 15.95
CA LEU A 109 11.27 24.34 14.49
C LEU A 109 12.32 23.39 13.91
N ILE A 110 13.49 23.25 14.59
CA ILE A 110 14.54 22.29 14.23
C ILE A 110 13.98 20.87 14.29
N ALA A 111 13.29 20.52 15.37
CA ALA A 111 12.70 19.19 15.55
C ALA A 111 11.70 18.86 14.43
N ASN A 112 10.89 19.87 14.03
CA ASN A 112 9.89 19.76 12.96
C ASN A 112 10.46 19.93 11.53
N GLY A 113 11.77 20.11 11.39
CA GLY A 113 12.45 20.26 10.08
C GLY A 113 12.22 21.60 9.38
N GLN A 114 11.70 22.61 10.08
CA GLN A 114 11.48 23.97 9.57
C GLN A 114 12.74 24.82 9.75
N LEU A 115 13.86 24.38 9.14
CA LEU A 115 15.21 24.87 9.41
C LEU A 115 15.39 26.34 9.07
N LYS A 116 14.75 26.84 7.99
CA LYS A 116 14.84 28.24 7.60
C LYS A 116 14.21 29.17 8.66
N ALA A 117 13.05 28.81 9.21
CA ALA A 117 12.43 29.57 10.27
C ALA A 117 13.24 29.50 11.58
N ALA A 118 13.83 28.35 11.88
CA ALA A 118 14.73 28.19 13.02
C ALA A 118 15.96 29.10 12.91
N GLN A 119 16.52 29.24 11.70
CA GLN A 119 17.66 30.12 11.41
C GLN A 119 17.39 31.57 11.83
N ASP A 120 16.20 32.12 11.54
CA ASP A 120 15.86 33.49 11.91
C ASP A 120 15.93 33.72 13.44
N HIS A 121 15.49 32.74 14.23
CA HIS A 121 15.57 32.79 15.68
C HIS A 121 17.00 32.61 16.19
N THR A 122 17.77 31.68 15.64
CA THR A 122 19.18 31.45 16.05
C THR A 122 20.07 32.63 15.69
N ASP A 123 19.88 33.28 14.54
CA ASP A 123 20.60 34.50 14.14
C ASP A 123 20.31 35.66 15.10
N LEU A 124 19.05 35.83 15.51
CA LEU A 124 18.65 36.82 16.50
C LEU A 124 19.38 36.56 17.83
N LEU A 125 19.31 35.31 18.33
CA LEU A 125 19.97 34.91 19.57
C LEU A 125 21.48 35.18 19.50
N MET A 126 22.15 34.77 18.43
CA MET A 126 23.58 34.99 18.24
C MET A 126 23.94 36.49 18.19
N SER A 127 23.06 37.33 17.62
CA SER A 127 23.26 38.78 17.57
C SER A 127 23.10 39.47 18.92
N LYS A 128 22.18 38.94 19.80
CA LYS A 128 21.78 39.56 21.07
C LYS A 128 22.45 38.92 22.28
N GLN A 129 22.72 37.62 22.24
CA GLN A 129 23.28 36.84 23.34
C GLN A 129 24.48 35.97 22.89
N PRO A 130 25.55 36.55 22.30
CA PRO A 130 26.66 35.79 21.72
C PRO A 130 27.55 35.06 22.77
N ASN A 131 27.34 35.32 24.06
CA ASN A 131 28.06 34.67 25.15
C ASN A 131 27.14 33.81 26.05
N ASP A 132 25.93 33.52 25.58
CA ASP A 132 25.02 32.62 26.27
C ASP A 132 25.20 31.17 25.79
N PRO A 133 25.47 30.21 26.68
CA PRO A 133 25.66 28.80 26.28
C PRO A 133 24.45 28.18 25.56
N GLU A 134 23.20 28.58 25.90
CA GLU A 134 22.00 28.07 25.24
C GLU A 134 21.91 28.53 23.79
N THR A 135 22.30 29.78 23.53
CA THR A 135 22.41 30.30 22.15
C THR A 135 23.31 29.41 21.28
N HIS A 136 24.49 29.04 21.80
CA HIS A 136 25.41 28.18 21.08
C HIS A 136 24.88 26.77 20.90
N ILE A 137 24.13 26.21 21.88
CA ILE A 137 23.45 24.91 21.74
C ILE A 137 22.35 24.98 20.69
N ALA A 138 21.55 26.06 20.64
CA ALA A 138 20.49 26.20 19.62
C ALA A 138 21.08 26.27 18.19
N VAL A 139 22.17 26.99 18.00
CA VAL A 139 22.92 27.03 16.72
C VAL A 139 23.51 25.65 16.39
N ALA A 140 24.13 24.97 17.36
CA ALA A 140 24.67 23.63 17.15
C ALA A 140 23.59 22.62 16.77
N ASN A 141 22.40 22.70 17.37
CA ASN A 141 21.25 21.84 17.02
C ASN A 141 20.80 22.08 15.57
N LEU A 142 20.76 23.33 15.12
CA LEU A 142 20.43 23.70 13.75
C LEU A 142 21.47 23.16 12.76
N ASP A 143 22.76 23.47 13.00
CA ASP A 143 23.86 23.01 12.15
C ASP A 143 23.92 21.48 12.08
N GLY A 144 23.70 20.80 13.21
CA GLY A 144 23.65 19.34 13.28
C GLY A 144 22.50 18.76 12.46
N LYS A 145 21.33 19.40 12.49
CA LYS A 145 20.16 18.99 11.70
C LYS A 145 20.35 19.24 10.20
N GLU A 146 21.12 20.24 9.84
CA GLU A 146 21.52 20.54 8.45
C GLU A 146 22.68 19.64 7.96
N GLY A 147 23.24 18.79 8.82
CA GLY A 147 24.38 17.92 8.50
C GLY A 147 25.74 18.62 8.55
N LYS A 148 25.82 19.84 9.07
CA LYS A 148 27.04 20.63 9.25
C LYS A 148 27.72 20.27 10.58
N TYR A 149 28.07 19.00 10.76
CA TYR A 149 28.46 18.44 12.05
C TYR A 149 29.69 19.10 12.64
N GLU A 150 30.70 19.48 11.82
CA GLU A 150 31.92 20.16 12.30
C GLU A 150 31.63 21.55 12.89
N LEU A 151 30.66 22.30 12.30
CA LEU A 151 30.21 23.58 12.84
C LEU A 151 29.45 23.37 14.14
N ALA A 152 28.55 22.40 14.17
CA ALA A 152 27.78 22.03 15.36
C ALA A 152 28.70 21.64 16.53
N ILE A 153 29.77 20.86 16.27
CA ILE A 153 30.80 20.52 17.27
C ILE A 153 31.49 21.79 17.80
N ALA A 154 31.90 22.69 16.91
CA ALA A 154 32.57 23.92 17.31
C ALA A 154 31.67 24.83 18.19
N GLU A 155 30.37 24.95 17.84
CA GLU A 155 29.41 25.72 18.64
C GLU A 155 29.14 25.05 19.99
N THR A 156 28.99 23.72 20.03
CA THR A 156 28.84 22.98 21.30
C THR A 156 30.07 23.13 22.21
N GLN A 157 31.27 23.12 21.65
CA GLN A 157 32.50 23.36 22.41
C GLN A 157 32.56 24.78 23.00
N LYS A 158 32.06 25.79 22.29
CA LYS A 158 31.88 27.14 22.86
C LYS A 158 30.91 27.16 24.02
N ALA A 159 29.75 26.48 23.87
CA ALA A 159 28.79 26.34 24.95
C ALA A 159 29.42 25.69 26.22
N ILE A 160 30.22 24.64 26.03
CA ILE A 160 30.97 23.97 27.12
C ILE A 160 31.99 24.91 27.75
N ALA A 161 32.70 25.72 26.94
CA ALA A 161 33.68 26.69 27.47
C ALA A 161 33.01 27.78 28.33
N LEU A 162 31.78 28.17 28.00
CA LEU A 162 30.99 29.13 28.76
C LEU A 162 30.32 28.52 30.02
N ALA A 163 29.91 27.25 29.94
CA ALA A 163 29.27 26.54 31.05
C ALA A 163 29.80 25.08 31.15
N PRO A 164 31.00 24.87 31.75
CA PRO A 164 31.68 23.57 31.75
C PRO A 164 31.07 22.52 32.68
N ASP A 165 30.14 22.89 33.49
CA ASP A 165 29.40 22.01 34.43
C ASP A 165 28.08 21.46 33.88
N ARG A 166 27.75 21.81 32.64
CA ARG A 166 26.50 21.37 31.98
C ARG A 166 26.68 20.00 31.31
N GLY A 167 26.12 18.95 31.93
CA GLY A 167 26.18 17.59 31.41
C GLY A 167 25.51 17.42 30.04
N ASP A 168 24.43 18.13 29.79
CA ASP A 168 23.69 18.07 28.52
C ASP A 168 24.51 18.57 27.31
N SER A 169 25.43 19.54 27.52
CA SER A 169 26.32 20.01 26.46
C SER A 169 27.35 18.94 26.06
N TYR A 170 27.88 18.17 27.01
CA TYR A 170 28.78 17.04 26.72
C TYR A 170 28.02 15.90 26.03
N LEU A 171 26.76 15.66 26.40
CA LEU A 171 25.93 14.67 25.72
C LEU A 171 25.69 15.05 24.26
N ASN A 172 25.34 16.31 23.99
CA ASN A 172 25.20 16.83 22.64
C ASN A 172 26.51 16.68 21.84
N LEU A 173 27.65 17.08 22.41
CA LEU A 173 28.95 16.93 21.77
C LEU A 173 29.24 15.46 21.42
N ALA A 174 29.01 14.53 22.34
CA ALA A 174 29.22 13.11 22.11
C ALA A 174 28.37 12.55 20.96
N LEU A 175 27.12 12.98 20.88
CA LEU A 175 26.22 12.59 19.78
C LEU A 175 26.71 13.12 18.42
N LEU A 176 27.17 14.38 18.37
CA LEU A 176 27.72 14.99 17.15
C LEU A 176 29.04 14.33 16.71
N GLU A 177 29.95 14.07 17.68
CA GLU A 177 31.25 13.40 17.41
C GLU A 177 31.02 11.96 16.88
N THR A 178 29.95 11.29 17.33
CA THR A 178 29.53 9.98 16.79
C THR A 178 29.20 10.06 15.30
N GLN A 179 28.53 11.14 14.84
CA GLN A 179 28.18 11.32 13.44
C GLN A 179 29.40 11.50 12.52
N VAL A 180 30.46 12.11 13.04
CA VAL A 180 31.71 12.31 12.28
C VAL A 180 32.77 11.24 12.56
N ASN A 181 32.38 10.12 13.19
CA ASN A 181 33.23 8.99 13.53
C ASN A 181 34.41 9.30 14.49
N GLN A 182 34.29 10.34 15.30
CA GLN A 182 35.26 10.67 16.37
C GLN A 182 34.96 9.86 17.64
N PHE A 183 35.04 8.54 17.53
CA PHE A 183 34.48 7.61 18.52
C PHE A 183 35.16 7.68 19.90
N ASP A 184 36.45 7.90 19.96
CA ASP A 184 37.18 8.02 21.25
C ASP A 184 36.77 9.29 21.99
N ALA A 185 36.62 10.41 21.29
CA ALA A 185 36.14 11.66 21.84
C ALA A 185 34.67 11.52 22.30
N ALA A 186 33.83 10.95 21.46
CA ALA A 186 32.43 10.69 21.78
C ALA A 186 32.28 9.86 23.07
N GLU A 187 33.05 8.75 23.20
CA GLU A 187 33.03 7.93 24.42
C GLU A 187 33.42 8.72 25.66
N ALA A 188 34.47 9.53 25.55
CA ALA A 188 34.94 10.39 26.66
C ALA A 188 33.86 11.41 27.06
N ASN A 189 33.21 12.05 26.07
CA ASN A 189 32.17 13.04 26.32
C ASN A 189 30.85 12.41 26.82
N PHE A 190 30.47 11.20 26.40
CA PHE A 190 29.37 10.46 27.04
C PHE A 190 29.64 10.18 28.52
N LYS A 191 30.86 9.73 28.87
CA LYS A 191 31.25 9.52 30.25
C LYS A 191 31.27 10.82 31.07
N LYS A 192 31.69 11.94 30.43
CA LYS A 192 31.64 13.24 31.06
C LYS A 192 30.21 13.74 31.29
N ALA A 193 29.30 13.48 30.35
CA ALA A 193 27.86 13.77 30.51
C ALA A 193 27.25 13.03 31.72
N ILE A 194 27.65 11.77 31.95
CA ILE A 194 27.26 10.99 33.13
C ILE A 194 27.83 11.63 34.42
N GLU A 195 29.12 11.95 34.41
CA GLU A 195 29.78 12.59 35.58
C GLU A 195 29.11 13.92 35.94
N MET A 196 28.77 14.74 34.92
CA MET A 196 28.10 16.04 35.08
C MET A 196 26.58 15.95 35.23
N LYS A 197 26.02 14.73 35.33
CA LYS A 197 24.58 14.45 35.56
C LYS A 197 23.67 15.14 34.54
N ALA A 198 23.93 14.90 33.26
CA ALA A 198 23.02 15.35 32.19
C ALA A 198 21.55 14.95 32.48
N THR A 199 20.62 15.86 32.19
CA THR A 199 19.23 15.77 32.64
C THR A 199 18.22 15.58 31.50
N GLY A 200 18.59 15.84 30.25
CA GLY A 200 17.70 15.74 29.11
C GLY A 200 17.42 14.30 28.70
N VAL A 201 18.30 13.72 27.90
CA VAL A 201 18.28 12.29 27.56
C VAL A 201 19.11 11.53 28.58
N ASN A 202 18.65 10.34 29.01
CA ASN A 202 19.40 9.53 29.96
C ASN A 202 20.81 9.20 29.41
N PRO A 203 21.90 9.72 29.99
CA PRO A 203 23.23 9.61 29.39
C PRO A 203 23.79 8.17 29.43
N TYR A 204 23.31 7.32 30.33
CA TYR A 204 23.65 5.89 30.35
C TYR A 204 23.05 5.16 29.17
N LEU A 205 21.77 5.44 28.83
CA LEU A 205 21.13 4.84 27.68
C LEU A 205 21.75 5.33 26.37
N ALA A 206 22.12 6.61 26.31
CA ALA A 206 22.83 7.17 25.14
C ALA A 206 24.19 6.49 24.94
N LEU A 207 24.97 6.30 26.01
CA LEU A 207 26.24 5.57 25.95
C LEU A 207 26.03 4.09 25.62
N ALA A 208 24.96 3.47 26.11
CA ALA A 208 24.60 2.08 25.74
C ALA A 208 24.31 1.95 24.24
N ALA A 209 23.53 2.86 23.68
CA ALA A 209 23.25 2.90 22.24
C ALA A 209 24.53 3.11 21.41
N PHE A 210 25.42 3.98 21.86
CA PHE A 210 26.75 4.16 21.26
C PHE A 210 27.56 2.86 21.26
N TYR A 211 27.68 2.17 22.41
CA TYR A 211 28.38 0.89 22.48
C TYR A 211 27.72 -0.20 21.61
N GLN A 212 26.39 -0.25 21.58
CA GLN A 212 25.65 -1.17 20.72
C GLN A 212 25.98 -0.95 19.24
N SER A 213 25.99 0.30 18.78
CA SER A 213 26.33 0.65 17.39
C SER A 213 27.76 0.25 16.99
N ARG A 214 28.63 0.10 17.99
CA ARG A 214 30.03 -0.35 17.84
C ARG A 214 30.23 -1.86 18.04
N GLY A 215 29.13 -2.62 18.28
CA GLY A 215 29.21 -4.04 18.60
C GLY A 215 29.78 -4.35 19.99
N ARG A 216 29.95 -3.34 20.84
CA ARG A 216 30.46 -3.47 22.22
C ARG A 216 29.32 -3.78 23.17
N TYR A 217 28.70 -4.92 22.95
CA TYR A 217 27.50 -5.32 23.67
C TYR A 217 27.64 -5.49 25.17
N PRO A 218 28.76 -6.04 25.72
CA PRO A 218 28.92 -6.14 27.17
C PRO A 218 28.92 -4.78 27.87
N GLU A 219 29.59 -3.78 27.28
CA GLU A 219 29.62 -2.44 27.83
C GLU A 219 28.25 -1.74 27.70
N ALA A 220 27.53 -1.97 26.60
CA ALA A 220 26.16 -1.49 26.45
C ALA A 220 25.24 -2.06 27.54
N GLU A 221 25.28 -3.38 27.76
CA GLU A 221 24.52 -4.07 28.82
C GLU A 221 24.81 -3.49 30.20
N GLN A 222 26.09 -3.23 30.50
CA GLN A 222 26.50 -2.62 31.80
C GLN A 222 25.84 -1.25 32.01
N GLN A 223 25.77 -0.40 30.96
CA GLN A 223 25.13 0.91 31.09
C GLN A 223 23.62 0.80 31.31
N VAL A 224 22.93 -0.07 30.59
CA VAL A 224 21.50 -0.28 30.78
C VAL A 224 21.19 -0.81 32.17
N GLN A 225 22.03 -1.71 32.70
CA GLN A 225 21.89 -2.26 34.07
C GLN A 225 22.01 -1.18 35.16
N GLN A 226 22.84 -0.11 34.93
CA GLN A 226 22.88 1.02 35.88
C GLN A 226 21.53 1.74 35.98
N VAL A 227 20.84 1.91 34.84
CA VAL A 227 19.53 2.57 34.80
C VAL A 227 18.47 1.67 35.48
N ILE A 228 18.47 0.35 35.20
CA ILE A 228 17.59 -0.62 35.84
C ILE A 228 17.75 -0.62 37.38
N ALA A 229 19.00 -0.49 37.84
CA ALA A 229 19.29 -0.45 39.28
C ALA A 229 18.79 0.86 39.91
N ALA A 230 18.88 1.99 39.19
CA ALA A 230 18.41 3.29 39.66
C ALA A 230 16.88 3.38 39.66
N GLU A 231 16.23 2.81 38.67
CA GLU A 231 14.78 2.90 38.40
C GLU A 231 14.15 1.50 38.27
N PRO A 232 14.09 0.71 39.34
CA PRO A 232 13.71 -0.71 39.28
C PRO A 232 12.23 -0.96 38.91
N ARG A 233 11.37 0.07 38.93
CA ARG A 233 9.95 -0.02 38.56
C ARG A 233 9.67 0.47 37.15
N ASP A 234 10.64 1.09 36.48
CA ASP A 234 10.51 1.48 35.07
C ASP A 234 10.80 0.28 34.16
N PRO A 235 9.85 -0.17 33.33
CA PRO A 235 10.07 -1.24 32.37
C PRO A 235 10.95 -0.81 31.18
N SER A 236 11.05 0.48 30.89
CA SER A 236 11.69 1.00 29.66
C SER A 236 13.17 0.60 29.53
N PRO A 237 14.02 0.69 30.59
CA PRO A 237 15.40 0.22 30.50
C PRO A 237 15.51 -1.29 30.28
N ARG A 238 14.54 -2.07 30.80
CA ARG A 238 14.49 -3.52 30.56
C ARG A 238 14.10 -3.83 29.13
N ALA A 239 13.19 -3.03 28.51
CA ALA A 239 12.87 -3.12 27.09
C ALA A 239 14.13 -2.89 26.22
N SER A 240 14.93 -1.85 26.56
CA SER A 240 16.23 -1.61 25.90
C SER A 240 17.19 -2.79 26.04
N LEU A 241 17.18 -3.48 27.18
CA LEU A 241 18.00 -4.68 27.36
C LEU A 241 17.49 -5.87 26.54
N VAL A 242 16.17 -6.04 26.40
CA VAL A 242 15.56 -7.04 25.50
C VAL A 242 16.00 -6.76 24.06
N GLU A 243 15.93 -5.52 23.59
CA GLU A 243 16.40 -5.13 22.26
C GLU A 243 17.90 -5.41 22.06
N LEU A 244 18.70 -5.15 23.08
CA LEU A 244 20.13 -5.43 23.05
C LEU A 244 20.42 -6.94 22.94
N TYR A 245 19.68 -7.79 23.65
CA TYR A 245 19.78 -9.25 23.49
C TYR A 245 19.32 -9.71 22.11
N MET A 246 18.26 -9.09 21.57
CA MET A 246 17.79 -9.36 20.21
C MET A 246 18.86 -9.02 19.16
N ALA A 247 19.51 -7.87 19.29
CA ALA A 247 20.61 -7.43 18.40
C ALA A 247 21.81 -8.39 18.43
N GLN A 248 22.04 -9.07 19.56
CA GLN A 248 23.09 -10.10 19.71
C GLN A 248 22.66 -11.49 19.24
N GLY A 249 21.38 -11.68 18.82
CA GLY A 249 20.83 -13.00 18.53
C GLY A 249 20.56 -13.87 19.77
N LYS A 250 20.66 -13.33 20.97
CA LYS A 250 20.39 -13.98 22.26
C LYS A 250 18.88 -14.05 22.53
N ARG A 251 18.16 -14.82 21.68
CA ARG A 251 16.69 -14.88 21.73
C ARG A 251 16.14 -15.48 23.02
N ALA A 252 16.84 -16.49 23.59
CA ALA A 252 16.40 -17.12 24.82
C ALA A 252 16.50 -16.18 26.03
N GLU A 253 17.56 -15.39 26.11
CA GLU A 253 17.76 -14.39 27.15
C GLU A 253 16.75 -13.23 27.03
N ALA A 254 16.46 -12.79 25.79
CA ALA A 254 15.44 -11.78 25.52
C ALA A 254 14.03 -12.26 25.97
N GLU A 255 13.66 -13.50 25.63
CA GLU A 255 12.39 -14.11 26.05
C GLU A 255 12.32 -14.24 27.58
N ALA A 256 13.39 -14.74 28.19
CA ALA A 256 13.44 -14.93 29.66
C ALA A 256 13.30 -13.61 30.42
N LEU A 257 14.00 -12.55 29.94
CA LEU A 257 13.89 -11.22 30.53
C LEU A 257 12.49 -10.64 30.35
N SER A 258 11.90 -10.73 29.17
CA SER A 258 10.54 -10.24 28.91
C SER A 258 9.51 -10.93 29.81
N ARG A 259 9.65 -12.23 30.00
CA ARG A 259 8.82 -13.02 30.92
C ARG A 259 9.01 -12.60 32.39
N GLN A 260 10.25 -12.35 32.79
CA GLN A 260 10.57 -11.87 34.15
C GLN A 260 9.96 -10.49 34.40
N VAL A 261 10.08 -9.56 33.44
CA VAL A 261 9.52 -8.19 33.57
C VAL A 261 8.01 -8.23 33.74
N LYS A 262 7.30 -9.05 32.96
CA LYS A 262 5.85 -9.29 33.13
C LYS A 262 5.51 -9.77 34.54
N HIS A 263 6.31 -10.67 35.07
CA HIS A 263 6.10 -11.23 36.42
C HIS A 263 6.37 -10.19 37.51
N ASP A 264 7.45 -9.40 37.38
CA ASP A 264 7.91 -8.47 38.42
C ASP A 264 7.06 -7.19 38.50
N LEU A 265 6.43 -6.80 37.37
CA LEU A 265 5.64 -5.58 37.24
C LEU A 265 4.25 -5.87 36.66
N PRO A 266 3.42 -6.72 37.30
CA PRO A 266 2.16 -7.20 36.71
C PRO A 266 1.09 -6.11 36.52
N ASP A 267 1.21 -4.99 37.26
CA ASP A 267 0.27 -3.86 37.15
C ASP A 267 0.73 -2.79 36.15
N ASN A 268 1.91 -2.94 35.57
CA ASN A 268 2.44 -1.98 34.59
C ASN A 268 2.16 -2.47 33.16
N ALA A 269 1.43 -1.65 32.40
CA ALA A 269 0.96 -2.01 31.07
C ALA A 269 2.10 -2.35 30.09
N ASP A 270 3.20 -1.58 30.11
CA ASP A 270 4.34 -1.81 29.23
C ASP A 270 5.12 -3.06 29.63
N ALA A 271 5.17 -3.35 30.93
CA ALA A 271 5.84 -4.53 31.46
C ALA A 271 5.11 -5.83 31.10
N TYR A 272 3.79 -5.92 31.33
CA TYR A 272 3.08 -7.17 31.05
C TYR A 272 2.88 -7.42 29.55
N ARG A 273 2.90 -6.38 28.68
CA ARG A 273 2.88 -6.55 27.23
C ARG A 273 4.22 -7.01 26.64
N MET A 274 5.32 -6.74 27.31
CA MET A 274 6.69 -6.94 26.78
C MET A 274 6.93 -8.33 26.21
N LEU A 275 6.38 -9.40 26.81
CA LEU A 275 6.55 -10.77 26.31
C LEU A 275 5.77 -10.99 25.00
N GLY A 276 4.54 -10.46 24.93
CA GLY A 276 3.74 -10.52 23.70
C GLY A 276 4.40 -9.73 22.56
N ASP A 277 4.89 -8.52 22.87
CA ASP A 277 5.59 -7.66 21.91
C ASP A 277 6.90 -8.32 21.43
N TYR A 278 7.63 -9.00 22.33
CA TYR A 278 8.80 -9.81 21.96
C TYR A 278 8.43 -10.89 20.94
N TYR A 279 7.35 -11.66 21.15
CA TYR A 279 6.93 -12.69 20.19
C TYR A 279 6.52 -12.11 18.84
N VAL A 280 5.89 -10.94 18.82
CA VAL A 280 5.61 -10.19 17.58
C VAL A 280 6.92 -9.81 16.87
N ALA A 281 7.88 -9.27 17.60
CA ALA A 281 9.16 -8.81 17.04
C ALA A 281 10.00 -9.95 16.45
N VAL A 282 9.93 -11.17 17.02
CA VAL A 282 10.65 -12.34 16.48
C VAL A 282 9.87 -13.09 15.40
N GLY A 283 8.62 -12.67 15.10
CA GLY A 283 7.75 -13.30 14.12
C GLY A 283 7.10 -14.62 14.58
N ASP A 284 7.14 -14.92 15.88
CA ASP A 284 6.44 -16.10 16.45
C ASP A 284 4.97 -15.73 16.71
N VAL A 285 4.22 -15.64 15.61
CA VAL A 285 2.83 -15.17 15.64
C VAL A 285 1.94 -16.07 16.50
N ASP A 286 2.20 -17.38 16.53
CA ASP A 286 1.38 -18.32 17.32
C ASP A 286 1.55 -18.06 18.82
N LYS A 287 2.79 -17.93 19.31
CA LYS A 287 3.03 -17.56 20.70
C LYS A 287 2.55 -16.14 21.03
N ALA A 288 2.66 -15.20 20.09
CA ALA A 288 2.09 -13.85 20.26
C ALA A 288 0.57 -13.90 20.48
N VAL A 289 -0.16 -14.68 19.66
CA VAL A 289 -1.60 -14.88 19.81
C VAL A 289 -1.95 -15.48 21.17
N ASP A 290 -1.26 -16.53 21.58
CA ASP A 290 -1.52 -17.18 22.88
C ASP A 290 -1.24 -16.25 24.04
N GLU A 291 -0.15 -15.48 24.00
CA GLU A 291 0.22 -14.51 25.01
C GLU A 291 -0.80 -13.36 25.11
N TYR A 292 -1.15 -12.75 23.95
CA TYR A 292 -2.14 -11.67 23.94
C TYR A 292 -3.56 -12.14 24.28
N LYS A 293 -3.91 -13.40 24.00
CA LYS A 293 -5.14 -14.02 24.48
C LYS A 293 -5.18 -14.08 26.00
N SER A 294 -4.07 -14.52 26.65
CA SER A 294 -3.94 -14.52 28.10
C SER A 294 -4.04 -13.10 28.66
N LEU A 295 -3.30 -12.16 28.10
CA LEU A 295 -3.32 -10.76 28.53
C LEU A 295 -4.71 -10.13 28.41
N HIS A 296 -5.45 -10.41 27.33
CA HIS A 296 -6.82 -9.92 27.16
C HIS A 296 -7.76 -10.49 28.25
N SER A 297 -7.55 -11.75 28.67
CA SER A 297 -8.30 -12.36 29.78
C SER A 297 -7.94 -11.74 31.11
N ASP A 298 -6.64 -11.49 31.38
CA ASP A 298 -6.14 -10.97 32.64
C ASP A 298 -6.39 -9.46 32.80
N HIS A 299 -6.34 -8.71 31.68
CA HIS A 299 -6.50 -7.25 31.61
C HIS A 299 -7.61 -6.82 30.64
N PRO A 300 -8.89 -7.23 30.85
CA PRO A 300 -9.97 -7.03 29.88
C PRO A 300 -10.34 -5.56 29.64
N LYS A 301 -9.87 -4.63 30.48
CA LYS A 301 -10.07 -3.19 30.35
C LYS A 301 -8.93 -2.50 29.61
N ASP A 302 -7.82 -3.19 29.38
CA ASP A 302 -6.72 -2.63 28.58
C ASP A 302 -7.08 -2.72 27.10
N VAL A 303 -7.45 -1.55 26.56
CA VAL A 303 -7.83 -1.42 25.15
C VAL A 303 -6.67 -1.73 24.22
N GLN A 304 -5.42 -1.37 24.61
CA GLN A 304 -4.25 -1.62 23.78
C GLN A 304 -3.96 -3.13 23.65
N VAL A 305 -4.04 -3.87 24.77
CA VAL A 305 -3.95 -5.35 24.75
C VAL A 305 -5.01 -5.94 23.79
N SER A 306 -6.25 -5.45 23.91
CA SER A 306 -7.35 -5.95 23.10
C SER A 306 -7.13 -5.64 21.61
N LYS A 307 -6.65 -4.44 21.24
CA LYS A 307 -6.32 -4.06 19.88
C LYS A 307 -5.19 -4.90 19.30
N ASN A 308 -4.10 -5.08 20.03
CA ASN A 308 -2.97 -5.93 19.61
C ASN A 308 -3.42 -7.38 19.37
N TYR A 309 -4.31 -7.90 20.25
CA TYR A 309 -4.88 -9.23 20.08
C TYR A 309 -5.73 -9.32 18.81
N VAL A 310 -6.59 -8.33 18.54
CA VAL A 310 -7.38 -8.26 17.30
C VAL A 310 -6.48 -8.25 16.07
N GLN A 311 -5.42 -7.45 16.03
CA GLN A 311 -4.48 -7.40 14.92
C GLN A 311 -3.84 -8.76 14.64
N LEU A 312 -3.42 -9.47 15.70
CA LEU A 312 -2.86 -10.82 15.59
C LEU A 312 -3.88 -11.85 15.08
N LEU A 313 -5.14 -11.74 15.51
CA LEU A 313 -6.22 -12.59 15.01
C LEU A 313 -6.51 -12.33 13.53
N ILE A 314 -6.48 -11.07 13.08
CA ILE A 314 -6.60 -10.71 11.66
C ILE A 314 -5.44 -11.34 10.87
N LEU A 315 -4.21 -11.19 11.35
CA LEU A 315 -3.03 -11.77 10.71
C LEU A 315 -3.11 -13.30 10.57
N LYS A 316 -3.75 -13.99 11.56
CA LYS A 316 -4.00 -15.44 11.52
C LYS A 316 -5.28 -15.80 10.75
N ASN A 317 -5.96 -14.85 10.12
CA ASN A 317 -7.25 -15.02 9.44
C ASN A 317 -8.37 -15.59 10.35
N ARG A 318 -8.29 -15.32 11.68
CA ARG A 318 -9.31 -15.70 12.68
C ARG A 318 -10.32 -14.57 12.84
N LEU A 319 -11.00 -14.22 11.73
CA LEU A 319 -11.77 -12.98 11.59
C LEU A 319 -13.00 -12.92 12.52
N ASP A 320 -13.67 -14.03 12.82
CA ASP A 320 -14.85 -14.05 13.70
C ASP A 320 -14.45 -13.78 15.16
N GLU A 321 -13.30 -14.32 15.59
CA GLU A 321 -12.77 -14.03 16.93
C GLU A 321 -12.29 -12.58 17.01
N ALA A 322 -11.58 -12.10 15.98
CA ALA A 322 -11.17 -10.70 15.86
C ALA A 322 -12.37 -9.76 15.98
N ASN A 323 -13.44 -10.04 15.25
CA ASN A 323 -14.69 -9.27 15.33
C ASN A 323 -15.28 -9.28 16.73
N THR A 324 -15.32 -10.44 17.39
CA THR A 324 -15.87 -10.56 18.74
C THR A 324 -15.14 -9.69 19.75
N VAL A 325 -13.80 -9.70 19.72
CA VAL A 325 -12.97 -8.89 20.62
C VAL A 325 -13.09 -7.41 20.27
N ASN A 326 -13.08 -7.06 18.99
CA ASN A 326 -13.18 -5.68 18.54
C ASN A 326 -14.52 -5.03 18.90
N GLU A 327 -15.63 -5.77 18.79
CA GLU A 327 -16.95 -5.29 19.22
C GLU A 327 -17.02 -5.01 20.73
N GLN A 328 -16.27 -5.74 21.56
CA GLN A 328 -16.17 -5.43 22.99
C GLN A 328 -15.46 -4.09 23.21
N ILE A 329 -14.40 -3.78 22.45
CA ILE A 329 -13.73 -2.47 22.50
C ILE A 329 -14.74 -1.37 22.15
N LEU A 330 -15.41 -1.50 21.00
CA LEU A 330 -16.35 -0.50 20.49
C LEU A 330 -17.61 -0.34 21.34
N LYS A 331 -18.02 -1.40 22.06
CA LYS A 331 -19.09 -1.28 23.05
C LYS A 331 -18.72 -0.38 24.22
N SER A 332 -17.43 -0.41 24.63
CA SER A 332 -16.93 0.42 25.73
C SER A 332 -16.49 1.82 25.27
N LYS A 333 -15.95 1.90 24.04
CA LYS A 333 -15.45 3.12 23.41
C LYS A 333 -15.94 3.19 21.94
N PRO A 334 -17.17 3.69 21.71
CA PRO A 334 -17.78 3.66 20.36
C PRO A 334 -17.04 4.49 19.29
N GLN A 335 -16.22 5.45 19.70
CA GLN A 335 -15.47 6.36 18.84
C GLN A 335 -13.95 6.09 18.89
N GLU A 336 -13.55 4.87 19.19
CA GLU A 336 -12.14 4.50 19.16
C GLU A 336 -11.70 4.29 17.69
N ASP A 337 -10.99 5.27 17.13
CA ASP A 337 -10.61 5.31 15.71
C ASP A 337 -9.89 4.07 15.23
N GLU A 338 -8.95 3.56 16.05
CA GLU A 338 -8.18 2.37 15.70
C GLU A 338 -9.07 1.12 15.70
N ALA A 339 -9.99 0.98 16.66
CA ALA A 339 -10.92 -0.13 16.68
C ALA A 339 -11.94 -0.06 15.52
N LEU A 340 -12.37 1.14 15.11
CA LEU A 340 -13.19 1.32 13.92
C LEU A 340 -12.41 0.97 12.64
N THR A 341 -11.12 1.34 12.58
CA THR A 341 -10.24 0.95 11.46
C THR A 341 -10.07 -0.57 11.40
N LEU A 342 -9.84 -1.23 12.54
CA LEU A 342 -9.79 -2.70 12.64
C LEU A 342 -11.11 -3.37 12.23
N ARG A 343 -12.26 -2.77 12.57
CA ARG A 343 -13.57 -3.24 12.07
C ARG A 343 -13.61 -3.25 10.55
N GLY A 344 -13.17 -2.17 9.91
CA GLY A 344 -13.07 -2.09 8.46
C GLY A 344 -12.17 -3.17 7.87
N GLU A 345 -11.03 -3.44 8.48
CA GLU A 345 -10.10 -4.48 8.06
C GLU A 345 -10.69 -5.89 8.21
N ILE A 346 -11.36 -6.17 9.33
CA ILE A 346 -12.10 -7.42 9.56
C ILE A 346 -13.20 -7.61 8.51
N GLN A 347 -13.97 -6.57 8.21
CA GLN A 347 -15.02 -6.61 7.20
C GLN A 347 -14.45 -6.92 5.81
N LEU A 348 -13.29 -6.33 5.45
CA LEU A 348 -12.57 -6.66 4.22
C LEU A 348 -12.18 -8.13 4.15
N GLY A 349 -11.58 -8.64 5.21
CA GLY A 349 -11.18 -10.04 5.30
C GLY A 349 -12.38 -11.01 5.22
N GLN A 350 -13.54 -10.60 5.72
CA GLN A 350 -14.81 -11.35 5.62
C GLN A 350 -15.51 -11.20 4.24
N GLY A 351 -14.95 -10.42 3.32
CA GLY A 351 -15.56 -10.14 2.01
C GLY A 351 -16.73 -9.15 2.04
N LYS A 352 -16.97 -8.47 3.17
CA LYS A 352 -18.01 -7.46 3.35
C LYS A 352 -17.53 -6.08 2.88
N VAL A 353 -17.17 -6.00 1.59
CA VAL A 353 -16.44 -4.85 1.04
C VAL A 353 -17.22 -3.53 1.18
N ASN A 354 -18.53 -3.54 0.94
CA ASN A 354 -19.36 -2.33 1.06
C ASN A 354 -19.43 -1.82 2.50
N ASP A 355 -19.57 -2.71 3.48
CA ASP A 355 -19.59 -2.34 4.89
C ASP A 355 -18.25 -1.77 5.31
N ALA A 356 -17.14 -2.36 4.84
CA ALA A 356 -15.79 -1.86 5.09
C ALA A 356 -15.58 -0.44 4.54
N VAL A 357 -16.01 -0.19 3.28
CA VAL A 357 -15.94 1.15 2.69
C VAL A 357 -16.72 2.15 3.53
N GLN A 358 -17.95 1.84 3.94
CA GLN A 358 -18.78 2.73 4.74
C GLN A 358 -18.12 3.02 6.11
N THR A 359 -17.64 1.97 6.79
CA THR A 359 -16.97 2.12 8.09
C THR A 359 -15.72 2.99 7.98
N LEU A 360 -14.84 2.70 7.01
CA LEU A 360 -13.58 3.42 6.84
C LEU A 360 -13.77 4.85 6.33
N GLN A 361 -14.78 5.11 5.48
CA GLN A 361 -15.16 6.47 5.08
C GLN A 361 -15.60 7.31 6.28
N SER A 362 -16.34 6.73 7.23
CA SER A 362 -16.68 7.43 8.46
C SER A 362 -15.42 7.78 9.27
N VAL A 363 -14.51 6.82 9.43
CA VAL A 363 -13.27 7.06 10.19
C VAL A 363 -12.43 8.19 9.57
N VAL A 364 -12.21 8.17 8.25
CA VAL A 364 -11.43 9.24 7.60
C VAL A 364 -12.14 10.59 7.55
N SER A 365 -13.49 10.59 7.61
CA SER A 365 -14.27 11.83 7.74
C SER A 365 -14.15 12.45 9.13
N ASP A 366 -14.17 11.62 10.18
CA ASP A 366 -14.07 12.06 11.57
C ASP A 366 -12.62 12.41 11.96
N ASN A 367 -11.65 11.67 11.42
CA ASN A 367 -10.22 11.87 11.63
C ASN A 367 -9.45 11.80 10.29
N PRO A 368 -9.36 12.92 9.54
CA PRO A 368 -8.68 12.98 8.25
C PRO A 368 -7.16 12.76 8.30
N GLU A 369 -6.57 12.71 9.49
CA GLU A 369 -5.13 12.47 9.66
C GLU A 369 -4.80 11.00 10.00
N ASN A 370 -5.80 10.11 9.98
CA ASN A 370 -5.59 8.70 10.24
C ASN A 370 -5.04 7.96 9.00
N ALA A 371 -3.72 7.94 8.86
CA ALA A 371 -3.03 7.29 7.73
C ALA A 371 -3.40 5.81 7.55
N VAL A 372 -3.66 5.07 8.64
CA VAL A 372 -4.00 3.65 8.57
C VAL A 372 -5.42 3.47 8.01
N ALA A 373 -6.36 4.32 8.43
CA ALA A 373 -7.72 4.29 7.90
C ALA A 373 -7.76 4.62 6.40
N HIS A 374 -7.00 5.63 5.95
CA HIS A 374 -6.83 5.93 4.52
C HIS A 374 -6.26 4.74 3.75
N TYR A 375 -5.22 4.09 4.27
CA TYR A 375 -4.65 2.90 3.64
C TYR A 375 -5.68 1.76 3.51
N GLN A 376 -6.42 1.46 4.56
CA GLN A 376 -7.44 0.41 4.55
C GLN A 376 -8.64 0.78 3.67
N LEU A 377 -9.04 2.07 3.61
CA LEU A 377 -10.07 2.54 2.69
C LEU A 377 -9.63 2.35 1.22
N GLY A 378 -8.36 2.65 0.92
CA GLY A 378 -7.78 2.37 -0.38
C GLY A 378 -7.86 0.89 -0.75
N ASN A 379 -7.56 -0.01 0.20
CA ASN A 379 -7.69 -1.45 0.00
C ASN A 379 -9.15 -1.87 -0.26
N ALA A 380 -10.11 -1.29 0.48
CA ALA A 380 -11.52 -1.55 0.30
C ALA A 380 -12.04 -1.10 -1.08
N LEU A 381 -11.68 0.11 -1.50
CA LEU A 381 -12.03 0.65 -2.81
C LEU A 381 -11.40 -0.17 -3.95
N SER A 382 -10.17 -0.64 -3.77
CA SER A 382 -9.49 -1.51 -4.74
C SER A 382 -10.23 -2.84 -4.92
N GLN A 383 -10.68 -3.48 -3.84
CA GLN A 383 -11.50 -4.70 -3.92
C GLN A 383 -12.86 -4.45 -4.59
N ARG A 384 -13.39 -3.23 -4.50
CA ARG A 384 -14.60 -2.80 -5.20
C ARG A 384 -14.34 -2.39 -6.66
N SER A 385 -13.07 -2.51 -7.12
CA SER A 385 -12.60 -2.07 -8.45
C SER A 385 -12.67 -0.56 -8.69
N GLU A 386 -12.72 0.25 -7.66
CA GLU A 386 -12.70 1.72 -7.70
C GLU A 386 -11.27 2.23 -7.60
N LEU A 387 -10.46 1.88 -8.60
CA LEU A 387 -9.00 2.08 -8.59
C LEU A 387 -8.56 3.55 -8.47
N ASP A 388 -9.35 4.51 -9.00
CA ASP A 388 -9.03 5.94 -8.88
C ASP A 388 -9.21 6.44 -7.45
N GLY A 389 -10.27 5.99 -6.77
CA GLY A 389 -10.48 6.23 -5.35
C GLY A 389 -9.39 5.61 -4.49
N ALA A 390 -9.09 4.33 -4.74
CA ALA A 390 -8.05 3.61 -4.03
C ALA A 390 -6.68 4.32 -4.11
N GLY A 391 -6.30 4.79 -5.31
CA GLY A 391 -5.05 5.51 -5.51
C GLY A 391 -4.96 6.81 -4.71
N LYS A 392 -6.05 7.57 -4.61
CA LYS A 392 -6.10 8.81 -3.81
C LYS A 392 -5.91 8.53 -2.32
N GLU A 393 -6.60 7.51 -1.81
CA GLU A 393 -6.52 7.14 -0.40
C GLU A 393 -5.12 6.61 -0.03
N TRP A 394 -4.47 5.82 -0.88
CA TRP A 394 -3.09 5.37 -0.65
C TRP A 394 -2.08 6.52 -0.74
N GLN A 395 -2.29 7.51 -1.63
CA GLN A 395 -1.47 8.71 -1.69
C GLN A 395 -1.60 9.53 -0.40
N GLU A 396 -2.82 9.67 0.11
CA GLU A 396 -3.05 10.38 1.38
C GLU A 396 -2.43 9.63 2.56
N ALA A 397 -2.57 8.31 2.64
CA ALA A 397 -1.89 7.49 3.63
C ALA A 397 -0.36 7.69 3.61
N ALA A 398 0.24 7.70 2.41
CA ALA A 398 1.67 7.93 2.24
C ALA A 398 2.10 9.37 2.56
N ARG A 399 1.24 10.36 2.35
CA ARG A 399 1.45 11.76 2.72
C ARG A 399 1.45 11.93 4.24
N LEU A 400 0.44 11.37 4.91
CA LEU A 400 0.26 11.45 6.36
C LEU A 400 1.33 10.66 7.12
N LYS A 401 1.70 9.48 6.61
CA LYS A 401 2.75 8.63 7.18
C LYS A 401 3.78 8.26 6.12
N PRO A 402 4.78 9.14 5.85
CA PRO A 402 5.78 8.91 4.80
C PRO A 402 6.63 7.64 4.98
N THR A 403 6.61 7.05 6.18
CA THR A 403 7.30 5.80 6.50
C THR A 403 6.45 4.55 6.24
N MET A 404 5.19 4.68 5.81
CA MET A 404 4.29 3.56 5.53
C MET A 404 4.66 2.92 4.17
N VAL A 405 5.48 1.89 4.22
CA VAL A 405 5.93 1.18 3.02
C VAL A 405 4.78 0.45 2.32
N GLU A 406 3.78 0.02 3.05
CA GLU A 406 2.58 -0.67 2.55
C GLU A 406 1.81 0.22 1.56
N ALA A 407 1.66 1.50 1.87
CA ALA A 407 1.02 2.46 0.96
C ALA A 407 1.84 2.63 -0.35
N GLN A 408 3.17 2.67 -0.26
CA GLN A 408 4.02 2.73 -1.44
C GLN A 408 3.95 1.45 -2.28
N ARG A 409 3.86 0.27 -1.65
CA ARG A 409 3.65 -1.00 -2.35
C ARG A 409 2.29 -1.04 -3.06
N ALA A 410 1.22 -0.57 -2.42
CA ALA A 410 -0.10 -0.48 -3.03
C ALA A 410 -0.11 0.47 -4.24
N LEU A 411 0.55 1.62 -4.15
CA LEU A 411 0.73 2.56 -5.27
C LEU A 411 1.56 1.95 -6.41
N ALA A 412 2.61 1.19 -6.09
CA ALA A 412 3.40 0.47 -7.09
C ALA A 412 2.55 -0.57 -7.82
N GLN A 413 1.74 -1.33 -7.10
CA GLN A 413 0.83 -2.33 -7.70
C GLN A 413 -0.22 -1.66 -8.60
N LEU A 414 -0.79 -0.54 -8.18
CA LEU A 414 -1.73 0.24 -8.98
C LEU A 414 -1.08 0.77 -10.26
N ALA A 415 0.13 1.33 -10.16
CA ALA A 415 0.89 1.82 -11.30
C ALA A 415 1.20 0.69 -12.30
N LEU A 416 1.59 -0.48 -11.79
CA LEU A 416 1.81 -1.68 -12.61
C LEU A 416 0.53 -2.11 -13.35
N GLN A 417 -0.60 -2.16 -12.66
CA GLN A 417 -1.90 -2.52 -13.23
C GLN A 417 -2.34 -1.55 -14.35
N ARG A 418 -2.01 -0.27 -14.19
CA ARG A 418 -2.31 0.78 -15.20
C ARG A 418 -1.29 0.88 -16.32
N GLY A 419 -0.17 0.17 -16.22
CA GLY A 419 0.96 0.36 -17.12
C GLY A 419 1.67 1.71 -16.96
N ASP A 420 1.48 2.39 -15.82
CA ASP A 420 2.14 3.65 -15.48
C ASP A 420 3.56 3.39 -14.97
N MET A 421 4.50 3.26 -15.92
CA MET A 421 5.90 2.99 -15.58
C MET A 421 6.56 4.12 -14.78
N PRO A 422 6.32 5.43 -15.05
CA PRO A 422 6.83 6.51 -14.22
C PRO A 422 6.31 6.46 -12.78
N GLY A 423 5.02 6.23 -12.58
CA GLY A 423 4.42 6.06 -11.24
C GLY A 423 5.00 4.86 -10.49
N LEU A 424 5.23 3.74 -11.21
CA LEU A 424 5.87 2.55 -10.65
C LEU A 424 7.30 2.84 -10.17
N GLU A 425 8.09 3.58 -10.96
CA GLU A 425 9.44 3.99 -10.59
C GLU A 425 9.46 4.89 -9.35
N GLN A 426 8.54 5.87 -9.28
CA GLN A 426 8.42 6.76 -8.14
C GLN A 426 8.11 5.99 -6.84
N ALA A 427 7.14 5.10 -6.88
CA ALA A 427 6.78 4.26 -5.73
C ALA A 427 7.94 3.33 -5.32
N ALA A 428 8.61 2.71 -6.28
CA ALA A 428 9.78 1.87 -6.04
C ALA A 428 10.94 2.65 -5.40
N ALA A 429 11.21 3.88 -5.84
CA ALA A 429 12.22 4.75 -5.24
C ALA A 429 11.91 5.05 -3.76
N GLN A 430 10.64 5.27 -3.41
CA GLN A 430 10.24 5.43 -2.01
C GLN A 430 10.42 4.13 -1.21
N ILE A 431 10.08 2.97 -1.77
CA ILE A 431 10.33 1.67 -1.11
C ILE A 431 11.82 1.50 -0.83
N ILE A 432 12.69 1.79 -1.81
CA ILE A 432 14.15 1.74 -1.63
C ILE A 432 14.61 2.68 -0.51
N ARG A 433 14.10 3.91 -0.48
CA ARG A 433 14.44 4.90 0.56
C ARG A 433 14.05 4.41 1.95
N LEU A 434 12.89 3.78 2.07
CA LEU A 434 12.36 3.28 3.35
C LEU A 434 13.02 1.96 3.78
N GLN A 435 13.36 1.11 2.83
CA GLN A 435 13.91 -0.23 3.07
C GLN A 435 15.11 -0.50 2.14
N PRO A 436 16.24 0.20 2.31
CA PRO A 436 17.40 0.08 1.41
C PRO A 436 18.07 -1.31 1.44
N GLY A 437 17.84 -2.09 2.49
CA GLY A 437 18.28 -3.48 2.62
C GLY A 437 17.31 -4.51 2.06
N SER A 438 16.13 -4.11 1.54
CA SER A 438 15.17 -5.02 0.92
C SER A 438 15.38 -5.08 -0.60
N PRO A 439 15.32 -6.26 -1.23
CA PRO A 439 15.42 -6.41 -2.68
C PRO A 439 14.20 -5.88 -3.44
N ASP A 440 13.03 -5.77 -2.79
CA ASP A 440 11.73 -5.53 -3.44
C ASP A 440 11.72 -4.24 -4.25
N GLY A 441 12.12 -3.12 -3.64
CA GLY A 441 12.10 -1.81 -4.32
C GLY A 441 13.01 -1.77 -5.54
N TYR A 442 14.19 -2.37 -5.44
CA TYR A 442 15.14 -2.47 -6.57
C TYR A 442 14.59 -3.34 -7.69
N ALA A 443 13.98 -4.49 -7.36
CA ALA A 443 13.38 -5.38 -8.36
C ALA A 443 12.22 -4.71 -9.12
N VAL A 444 11.34 -4.00 -8.40
CA VAL A 444 10.22 -3.25 -8.99
C VAL A 444 10.73 -2.13 -9.90
N ARG A 445 11.76 -1.36 -9.48
CA ARG A 445 12.33 -0.29 -10.29
C ARG A 445 13.06 -0.82 -11.51
N SER A 446 13.80 -1.92 -11.36
CA SER A 446 14.42 -2.64 -12.49
C SER A 446 13.39 -3.05 -13.55
N PHE A 447 12.22 -3.55 -13.12
CA PHE A 447 11.14 -3.88 -14.04
C PHE A 447 10.63 -2.65 -14.80
N SER A 448 10.43 -1.51 -14.13
CA SER A 448 10.01 -0.26 -14.78
C SER A 448 11.02 0.19 -15.83
N PHE A 449 12.31 0.24 -15.49
CA PHE A 449 13.38 0.60 -16.43
C PHE A 449 13.43 -0.35 -17.63
N SER A 450 13.31 -1.66 -17.39
CA SER A 450 13.29 -2.67 -18.46
C SER A 450 12.14 -2.46 -19.44
N LYS A 451 10.94 -2.14 -18.94
CA LYS A 451 9.76 -1.85 -19.79
C LYS A 451 9.91 -0.59 -20.61
N ARG A 452 10.70 0.39 -20.14
CA ARG A 452 11.00 1.62 -20.89
C ARG A 452 12.21 1.50 -21.83
N GLY A 453 12.88 0.34 -21.84
CA GLY A 453 14.09 0.09 -22.63
C GLY A 453 15.37 0.68 -22.03
N GLU A 454 15.35 1.09 -20.77
CA GLU A 454 16.50 1.64 -20.02
C GLU A 454 17.32 0.49 -19.39
N PHE A 455 17.82 -0.40 -20.23
CA PHE A 455 18.43 -1.66 -19.83
C PHE A 455 19.64 -1.51 -18.87
N PRO A 456 20.54 -0.52 -19.03
CA PRO A 456 21.66 -0.37 -18.08
C PRO A 456 21.19 -0.05 -16.65
N ALA A 457 20.18 0.81 -16.48
CA ALA A 457 19.60 1.15 -15.19
C ALA A 457 18.84 -0.06 -14.59
N ALA A 458 18.10 -0.79 -15.43
CA ALA A 458 17.42 -2.02 -15.03
C ALA A 458 18.42 -3.07 -14.51
N GLU A 459 19.56 -3.26 -15.18
CA GLU A 459 20.59 -4.20 -14.77
C GLU A 459 21.22 -3.79 -13.42
N GLN A 460 21.53 -2.51 -13.26
CA GLN A 460 22.10 -2.00 -12.01
C GLN A 460 21.18 -2.32 -10.81
N ASP A 461 19.90 -2.05 -10.95
CA ASP A 461 18.94 -2.29 -9.88
C ASP A 461 18.70 -3.80 -9.65
N ALA A 462 18.58 -4.62 -10.70
CA ALA A 462 18.45 -6.07 -10.53
C ALA A 462 19.66 -6.69 -9.82
N ARG A 463 20.89 -6.24 -10.15
CA ARG A 463 22.11 -6.66 -9.45
C ARG A 463 22.11 -6.18 -7.99
N LYS A 464 21.64 -4.96 -7.73
CA LYS A 464 21.53 -4.45 -6.35
C LYS A 464 20.50 -5.25 -5.55
N ALA A 465 19.38 -5.64 -6.16
CA ALA A 465 18.40 -6.55 -5.53
C ALA A 465 19.03 -7.90 -5.14
N ILE A 466 19.90 -8.47 -6.00
CA ILE A 466 20.64 -9.69 -5.68
C ILE A 466 21.65 -9.49 -4.55
N GLU A 467 22.36 -8.35 -4.56
CA GLU A 467 23.37 -8.01 -3.54
C GLU A 467 22.75 -7.91 -2.14
N VAL A 468 21.64 -7.15 -2.01
CA VAL A 468 20.99 -6.94 -0.72
C VAL A 468 20.11 -8.12 -0.27
N GLY A 469 19.63 -8.94 -1.21
CA GLY A 469 18.78 -10.10 -0.93
C GLY A 469 19.18 -11.34 -1.74
N PRO A 470 20.36 -11.97 -1.50
CA PRO A 470 20.86 -13.09 -2.32
C PRO A 470 20.00 -14.36 -2.22
N GLN A 471 19.14 -14.46 -1.22
CA GLN A 471 18.17 -15.57 -1.08
C GLN A 471 16.79 -15.21 -1.64
N SER A 472 16.54 -13.94 -1.98
CA SER A 472 15.30 -13.53 -2.60
C SER A 472 15.28 -13.88 -4.10
N PRO A 473 14.16 -14.40 -4.65
CA PRO A 473 14.03 -14.67 -6.08
C PRO A 473 13.94 -13.39 -6.93
N ALA A 474 13.57 -12.24 -6.32
CA ALA A 474 13.15 -11.03 -7.01
C ALA A 474 14.22 -10.45 -7.95
N GLY A 475 15.48 -10.33 -7.48
CA GLY A 475 16.58 -9.82 -8.30
C GLY A 475 16.93 -10.73 -9.47
N TYR A 476 16.87 -12.06 -9.26
CA TYR A 476 17.11 -13.07 -10.31
C TYR A 476 16.00 -13.07 -11.36
N LEU A 477 14.74 -12.90 -10.93
CA LEU A 477 13.61 -12.69 -11.82
C LEU A 477 13.77 -11.43 -12.66
N GLY A 478 14.20 -10.33 -12.04
CA GLY A 478 14.50 -9.07 -12.72
C GLY A 478 15.58 -9.23 -13.81
N MET A 479 16.68 -9.91 -13.50
CA MET A 479 17.73 -10.23 -14.49
C MET A 479 17.23 -11.15 -15.61
N GLY A 480 16.36 -12.12 -15.29
CA GLY A 480 15.72 -12.99 -16.28
C GLY A 480 14.82 -12.22 -17.24
N ASN A 481 13.98 -11.34 -16.71
CA ASN A 481 13.10 -10.47 -17.50
C ASN A 481 13.91 -9.54 -18.40
N LEU A 482 14.97 -8.91 -17.85
CA LEU A 482 15.86 -8.03 -18.58
C LEU A 482 16.56 -8.77 -19.73
N SER A 483 17.23 -9.88 -19.45
CA SER A 483 17.94 -10.68 -20.47
C SER A 483 16.97 -11.17 -21.57
N SER A 484 15.73 -11.51 -21.17
CA SER A 484 14.67 -11.88 -22.13
C SER A 484 14.29 -10.72 -23.05
N ALA A 485 14.13 -9.52 -22.48
CA ALA A 485 13.80 -8.30 -23.22
C ALA A 485 14.91 -7.88 -24.20
N GLU A 486 16.17 -8.10 -23.84
CA GLU A 486 17.34 -7.89 -24.70
C GLU A 486 17.54 -9.01 -25.75
N GLY A 487 16.74 -10.08 -25.71
CA GLY A 487 16.89 -11.24 -26.60
C GLY A 487 18.06 -12.18 -26.25
N LYS A 488 18.68 -12.01 -25.07
CA LYS A 488 19.75 -12.85 -24.54
C LYS A 488 19.18 -14.14 -23.90
N LEU A 489 18.55 -14.98 -24.73
CA LEU A 489 17.73 -16.10 -24.27
C LEU A 489 18.46 -17.09 -23.37
N SER A 490 19.75 -17.40 -23.62
CA SER A 490 20.54 -18.32 -22.80
C SER A 490 20.85 -17.75 -21.40
N GLU A 491 21.07 -16.44 -21.31
CA GLU A 491 21.26 -15.77 -20.03
C GLU A 491 19.93 -15.73 -19.25
N ALA A 492 18.83 -15.40 -19.93
CA ALA A 492 17.50 -15.40 -19.35
C ALA A 492 17.13 -16.77 -18.76
N GLU A 493 17.42 -17.87 -19.49
CA GLU A 493 17.27 -19.25 -18.99
C GLU A 493 18.00 -19.44 -17.67
N SER A 494 19.28 -19.03 -17.59
CA SER A 494 20.11 -19.18 -16.39
C SER A 494 19.50 -18.40 -15.20
N TRP A 495 19.07 -17.17 -15.43
CA TRP A 495 18.51 -16.31 -14.37
C TRP A 495 17.16 -16.82 -13.87
N TYR A 496 16.24 -17.22 -14.76
CA TYR A 496 14.96 -17.79 -14.33
C TYR A 496 15.14 -19.10 -13.52
N LYS A 497 16.10 -19.96 -13.90
CA LYS A 497 16.42 -21.15 -13.10
C LYS A 497 16.94 -20.80 -11.71
N GLN A 498 17.76 -19.75 -11.59
CA GLN A 498 18.24 -19.27 -10.29
C GLN A 498 17.11 -18.68 -9.44
N SER A 499 16.14 -18.00 -10.06
CA SER A 499 14.93 -17.52 -9.39
C SER A 499 14.10 -18.69 -8.87
N LEU A 500 13.82 -19.70 -9.71
CA LEU A 500 13.07 -20.92 -9.34
C LEU A 500 13.77 -21.77 -8.27
N ALA A 501 15.10 -21.76 -8.23
CA ALA A 501 15.84 -22.45 -7.17
C ALA A 501 15.63 -21.82 -5.78
N ARG A 502 15.24 -20.53 -5.72
CA ARG A 502 14.95 -19.80 -4.48
C ARG A 502 13.47 -19.81 -4.13
N ASP A 503 12.64 -19.75 -5.15
CA ASP A 503 11.18 -19.85 -5.03
C ASP A 503 10.63 -20.84 -6.07
N PRO A 504 10.52 -22.12 -5.71
CA PRO A 504 9.97 -23.15 -6.60
C PRO A 504 8.50 -22.93 -6.98
N ASP A 505 7.76 -22.10 -6.22
CA ASP A 505 6.36 -21.79 -6.49
C ASP A 505 6.16 -20.56 -7.38
N SER A 506 7.25 -19.92 -7.83
CA SER A 506 7.18 -18.73 -8.69
C SER A 506 6.60 -19.02 -10.07
N GLY A 507 5.32 -18.73 -10.25
CA GLY A 507 4.65 -18.82 -11.56
C GLY A 507 5.25 -17.86 -12.59
N GLU A 508 5.72 -16.69 -12.18
CA GLU A 508 6.33 -15.69 -13.07
C GLU A 508 7.66 -16.19 -13.63
N ALA A 509 8.53 -16.71 -12.76
CA ALA A 509 9.83 -17.24 -13.19
C ALA A 509 9.67 -18.45 -14.11
N LEU A 510 8.72 -19.36 -13.79
CA LEU A 510 8.42 -20.51 -14.63
C LEU A 510 7.84 -20.10 -15.99
N ASN A 511 6.91 -19.15 -16.00
CA ASN A 511 6.36 -18.63 -17.26
C ASN A 511 7.44 -17.94 -18.10
N GLY A 512 8.32 -17.15 -17.48
CA GLY A 512 9.48 -16.55 -18.14
C GLY A 512 10.39 -17.62 -18.78
N LEU A 513 10.72 -18.67 -18.04
CA LEU A 513 11.53 -19.78 -18.51
C LEU A 513 10.86 -20.53 -19.68
N VAL A 514 9.56 -20.79 -19.58
CA VAL A 514 8.77 -21.42 -20.65
C VAL A 514 8.80 -20.57 -21.91
N ASN A 515 8.56 -19.25 -21.80
CA ASN A 515 8.60 -18.34 -22.94
C ASN A 515 9.97 -18.31 -23.61
N VAL A 516 11.05 -18.34 -22.82
CA VAL A 516 12.42 -18.47 -23.34
C VAL A 516 12.59 -19.75 -24.15
N TYR A 517 12.16 -20.91 -23.64
CA TYR A 517 12.24 -22.17 -24.38
C TYR A 517 11.38 -22.18 -25.63
N LEU A 518 10.19 -21.57 -25.61
CA LEU A 518 9.34 -21.46 -26.81
C LEU A 518 10.00 -20.54 -27.86
N ALA A 519 10.59 -19.43 -27.44
CA ALA A 519 11.36 -18.53 -28.32
C ALA A 519 12.60 -19.24 -28.94
N MET A 520 13.24 -20.11 -28.17
CA MET A 520 14.34 -20.98 -28.65
C MET A 520 13.84 -22.14 -29.53
N LYS A 521 12.53 -22.30 -29.74
CA LYS A 521 11.89 -23.42 -30.44
C LYS A 521 12.19 -24.77 -29.76
N GLN A 522 12.22 -24.79 -28.45
CA GLN A 522 12.52 -25.99 -27.62
C GLN A 522 11.31 -26.33 -26.70
N PRO A 523 10.13 -26.68 -27.26
CA PRO A 523 8.92 -26.91 -26.47
C PRO A 523 9.06 -28.11 -25.51
N ASP A 524 9.89 -29.12 -25.85
CA ASP A 524 10.14 -30.27 -24.97
C ASP A 524 10.85 -29.86 -23.67
N LYS A 525 11.77 -28.89 -23.73
CA LYS A 525 12.38 -28.32 -22.52
C LYS A 525 11.41 -27.53 -21.71
N ALA A 526 10.49 -26.80 -22.35
CA ALA A 526 9.42 -26.06 -21.66
C ALA A 526 8.55 -27.03 -20.83
N ILE A 527 8.08 -28.13 -21.48
CA ILE A 527 7.28 -29.17 -20.83
C ILE A 527 8.07 -29.83 -19.67
N ALA A 528 9.34 -30.16 -19.88
CA ALA A 528 10.19 -30.77 -18.86
C ALA A 528 10.36 -29.81 -17.65
N ALA A 529 10.57 -28.53 -17.88
CA ALA A 529 10.69 -27.53 -16.82
C ALA A 529 9.39 -27.40 -16.00
N VAL A 530 8.24 -27.34 -16.66
CA VAL A 530 6.94 -27.26 -15.97
C VAL A 530 6.69 -28.52 -15.15
N ASN A 531 6.94 -29.72 -15.72
CA ASN A 531 6.77 -30.99 -15.00
C ASN A 531 7.71 -31.09 -13.78
N ALA A 532 8.93 -30.56 -13.87
CA ALA A 532 9.85 -30.50 -12.73
C ALA A 532 9.30 -29.65 -11.59
N GLN A 533 8.67 -28.49 -11.90
CA GLN A 533 8.05 -27.67 -10.88
C GLN A 533 6.75 -28.27 -10.32
N ILE A 534 5.94 -28.92 -11.16
CA ILE A 534 4.77 -29.70 -10.72
C ILE A 534 5.18 -30.78 -9.71
N ALA A 535 6.33 -31.43 -9.90
CA ALA A 535 6.82 -32.44 -8.97
C ALA A 535 7.18 -31.83 -7.60
N LEU A 536 7.68 -30.61 -7.56
CA LEU A 536 7.97 -29.89 -6.32
C LEU A 536 6.71 -29.31 -5.65
N SER A 537 5.78 -28.81 -6.47
CA SER A 537 4.56 -28.13 -6.01
C SER A 537 3.31 -28.69 -6.69
N PRO A 538 2.90 -29.92 -6.36
CA PRO A 538 1.85 -30.65 -7.07
C PRO A 538 0.43 -30.09 -6.87
N LYS A 539 0.27 -29.13 -5.98
CA LYS A 539 -1.03 -28.44 -5.74
C LYS A 539 -1.10 -27.07 -6.41
N ASN A 540 -0.02 -26.60 -7.05
CA ASN A 540 -0.02 -25.30 -7.72
C ASN A 540 -0.77 -25.39 -9.07
N THR A 541 -2.00 -24.87 -9.10
CA THR A 541 -2.89 -24.93 -10.27
C THR A 541 -2.32 -24.22 -11.48
N SER A 542 -1.57 -23.13 -11.29
CA SER A 542 -1.02 -22.33 -12.38
C SER A 542 0.01 -23.09 -13.20
N PHE A 543 0.69 -24.07 -12.62
CA PHE A 543 1.66 -24.91 -13.33
C PHE A 543 0.97 -25.86 -14.30
N TYR A 544 -0.16 -26.45 -13.91
CA TYR A 544 -0.95 -27.30 -14.80
C TYR A 544 -1.62 -26.48 -15.92
N ASP A 545 -2.05 -25.27 -15.62
CA ASP A 545 -2.57 -24.35 -16.64
C ASP A 545 -1.50 -23.96 -17.66
N LEU A 546 -0.29 -23.64 -17.18
CA LEU A 546 0.86 -23.34 -18.02
C LEU A 546 1.27 -24.57 -18.88
N LEU A 547 1.27 -25.77 -18.29
CA LEU A 547 1.51 -27.01 -19.02
C LEU A 547 0.50 -27.19 -20.16
N GLY A 548 -0.78 -27.01 -19.85
CA GLY A 548 -1.85 -27.03 -20.86
C GLY A 548 -1.61 -26.04 -21.99
N THR A 549 -1.19 -24.83 -21.67
CA THR A 549 -0.88 -23.76 -22.64
C THR A 549 0.29 -24.16 -23.57
N VAL A 550 1.36 -24.71 -23.02
CA VAL A 550 2.51 -25.21 -23.82
C VAL A 550 2.09 -26.36 -24.73
N MET A 551 1.27 -27.29 -24.24
CA MET A 551 0.77 -28.42 -25.02
C MET A 551 -0.18 -27.98 -26.14
N ILE A 552 -1.03 -26.97 -25.91
CA ILE A 552 -1.85 -26.35 -26.98
C ILE A 552 -0.95 -25.78 -28.08
N THR A 553 0.08 -25.05 -27.73
CA THR A 553 1.04 -24.45 -28.70
C THR A 553 1.71 -25.53 -29.53
N ARG A 554 1.96 -26.71 -28.95
CA ARG A 554 2.52 -27.90 -29.62
C ARG A 554 1.45 -28.67 -30.42
N LYS A 555 0.17 -28.32 -30.31
CA LYS A 555 -0.97 -29.09 -30.86
C LYS A 555 -1.16 -30.48 -30.23
N ASP A 556 -0.60 -30.71 -29.06
CA ASP A 556 -0.87 -31.91 -28.23
C ASP A 556 -2.17 -31.65 -27.44
N TYR A 557 -3.30 -31.79 -28.12
CA TYR A 557 -4.60 -31.56 -27.52
C TYR A 557 -4.94 -32.56 -26.39
N SER A 558 -4.48 -33.78 -26.48
CA SER A 558 -4.71 -34.81 -25.45
C SER A 558 -3.99 -34.46 -24.14
N GLY A 559 -2.68 -34.14 -24.24
CA GLY A 559 -1.89 -33.71 -23.10
C GLY A 559 -2.43 -32.43 -22.48
N ALA A 560 -2.84 -31.45 -23.34
CA ALA A 560 -3.44 -30.22 -22.89
C ALA A 560 -4.73 -30.45 -22.08
N GLN A 561 -5.62 -31.30 -22.57
CA GLN A 561 -6.86 -31.66 -21.87
C GLN A 561 -6.58 -32.29 -20.50
N THR A 562 -5.58 -33.19 -20.41
CA THR A 562 -5.18 -33.80 -19.15
C THR A 562 -4.68 -32.76 -18.14
N ALA A 563 -3.77 -31.89 -18.56
CA ALA A 563 -3.22 -30.84 -17.71
C ALA A 563 -4.27 -29.82 -17.23
N LEU A 564 -5.10 -29.32 -18.16
CA LEU A 564 -6.15 -28.34 -17.84
C LEU A 564 -7.23 -28.96 -16.94
N SER A 565 -7.60 -30.22 -17.15
CA SER A 565 -8.53 -30.94 -16.26
C SER A 565 -7.98 -31.02 -14.84
N LYS A 566 -6.67 -31.24 -14.69
CA LYS A 566 -6.03 -31.24 -13.36
C LYS A 566 -5.97 -29.86 -12.73
N ALA A 567 -5.77 -28.80 -13.50
CA ALA A 567 -5.87 -27.42 -13.01
C ALA A 567 -7.26 -27.12 -12.45
N ILE A 568 -8.33 -27.55 -13.17
CA ILE A 568 -9.72 -27.41 -12.76
C ILE A 568 -10.04 -28.25 -11.51
N GLU A 569 -9.56 -29.48 -11.43
CA GLU A 569 -9.74 -30.35 -10.25
C GLU A 569 -9.20 -29.67 -8.98
N LEU A 570 -8.02 -29.04 -9.08
CA LEU A 570 -7.36 -28.36 -7.97
C LEU A 570 -8.02 -27.02 -7.63
N ASN A 571 -8.58 -26.31 -8.63
CA ASN A 571 -9.27 -25.03 -8.42
C ASN A 571 -10.44 -24.88 -9.41
N LYS A 572 -11.65 -25.16 -8.94
CA LYS A 572 -12.88 -25.01 -9.72
C LYS A 572 -13.23 -23.55 -10.08
N ASN A 573 -12.66 -22.58 -9.36
CA ASN A 573 -12.86 -21.15 -9.67
C ASN A 573 -11.89 -20.65 -10.77
N ASN A 574 -11.12 -21.52 -11.41
CA ASN A 574 -10.23 -21.16 -12.52
C ASN A 574 -10.97 -21.14 -13.85
N ALA A 575 -11.69 -20.03 -14.11
CA ALA A 575 -12.45 -19.83 -15.35
C ALA A 575 -11.58 -19.89 -16.62
N ASP A 576 -10.30 -19.45 -16.54
CA ASP A 576 -9.35 -19.47 -17.66
C ASP A 576 -9.00 -20.90 -18.06
N ALA A 577 -8.76 -21.79 -17.08
CA ALA A 577 -8.53 -23.21 -17.38
C ALA A 577 -9.75 -23.87 -18.04
N TYR A 578 -10.99 -23.56 -17.60
CA TYR A 578 -12.21 -23.99 -18.27
C TYR A 578 -12.25 -23.47 -19.72
N ALA A 579 -11.99 -22.18 -19.93
CA ALA A 579 -12.02 -21.59 -21.27
C ALA A 579 -10.98 -22.21 -22.21
N LYS A 580 -9.77 -22.45 -21.73
CA LYS A 580 -8.70 -23.13 -22.47
C LYS A 580 -9.08 -24.59 -22.79
N LEU A 581 -9.65 -25.30 -21.82
CA LEU A 581 -10.10 -26.68 -22.02
C LEU A 581 -11.23 -26.75 -23.05
N CYS A 582 -12.24 -25.88 -22.95
CA CYS A 582 -13.33 -25.77 -23.93
C CYS A 582 -12.77 -25.55 -25.35
N ARG A 583 -11.87 -24.56 -25.53
CA ARG A 583 -11.27 -24.27 -26.84
C ARG A 583 -10.44 -25.45 -27.35
N THR A 584 -9.70 -26.12 -26.48
CA THR A 584 -8.86 -27.28 -26.84
C THR A 584 -9.71 -28.46 -27.31
N GLN A 585 -10.81 -28.75 -26.62
CA GLN A 585 -11.78 -29.80 -27.02
C GLN A 585 -12.46 -29.44 -28.32
N PHE A 586 -12.88 -28.20 -28.50
CA PHE A 586 -13.46 -27.72 -29.74
C PHE A 586 -12.49 -27.85 -30.92
N ALA A 587 -11.23 -27.40 -30.74
CA ALA A 587 -10.19 -27.50 -31.77
C ALA A 587 -9.82 -28.95 -32.13
N SER A 588 -10.00 -29.88 -31.19
CA SER A 588 -9.81 -31.32 -31.44
C SER A 588 -11.04 -32.01 -32.09
N GLY A 589 -12.12 -31.27 -32.37
CA GLY A 589 -13.38 -31.80 -32.94
C GLY A 589 -14.35 -32.39 -31.91
N ALA A 590 -14.01 -32.36 -30.60
CA ALA A 590 -14.85 -32.87 -29.53
C ALA A 590 -15.89 -31.86 -29.04
N VAL A 591 -16.74 -31.40 -29.96
CA VAL A 591 -17.66 -30.25 -29.72
C VAL A 591 -18.61 -30.51 -28.55
N ASP A 592 -19.19 -31.70 -28.40
CA ASP A 592 -20.09 -32.01 -27.29
C ASP A 592 -19.39 -32.01 -25.94
N GLN A 593 -18.14 -32.46 -25.88
CA GLN A 593 -17.32 -32.38 -24.66
C GLN A 593 -17.01 -30.92 -24.33
N ALA A 594 -16.70 -30.10 -25.32
CA ALA A 594 -16.44 -28.67 -25.15
C ALA A 594 -17.67 -27.97 -24.55
N ILE A 595 -18.87 -28.22 -25.09
CA ILE A 595 -20.13 -27.71 -24.54
C ILE A 595 -20.34 -28.14 -23.09
N GLY A 596 -20.11 -29.41 -22.77
CA GLY A 596 -20.18 -29.92 -21.39
C GLY A 596 -19.21 -29.24 -20.45
N THR A 597 -17.96 -29.03 -20.88
CA THR A 597 -16.93 -28.34 -20.12
C THR A 597 -17.28 -26.87 -19.89
N CYS A 598 -17.75 -26.15 -20.93
CA CYS A 598 -18.20 -24.76 -20.79
C CYS A 598 -19.37 -24.62 -19.81
N ASN A 599 -20.36 -25.53 -19.86
CA ASN A 599 -21.47 -25.54 -18.92
C ASN A 599 -21.03 -25.79 -17.47
N ASN A 600 -20.05 -26.68 -17.25
CA ASN A 600 -19.46 -26.89 -15.94
C ASN A 600 -18.71 -25.63 -15.46
N GLY A 601 -17.95 -24.97 -16.36
CA GLY A 601 -17.26 -23.73 -16.07
C GLY A 601 -18.22 -22.61 -15.68
N ILE A 602 -19.35 -22.47 -16.38
CA ILE A 602 -20.41 -21.49 -16.08
C ILE A 602 -21.06 -21.78 -14.72
N ARG A 603 -21.34 -23.06 -14.42
CA ARG A 603 -21.88 -23.42 -13.09
C ARG A 603 -20.96 -23.03 -11.96
N ASP A 604 -19.65 -23.27 -12.13
CA ASP A 604 -18.65 -23.00 -11.09
C ASP A 604 -18.22 -21.51 -11.10
N ASN A 605 -18.34 -20.80 -12.24
CA ASN A 605 -17.95 -19.39 -12.44
C ASN A 605 -19.06 -18.60 -13.18
N PRO A 606 -20.23 -18.37 -12.56
CA PRO A 606 -21.43 -17.87 -13.26
C PRO A 606 -21.33 -16.40 -13.73
N LYS A 607 -20.30 -15.65 -13.28
CA LYS A 607 -20.08 -14.24 -13.65
C LYS A 607 -19.05 -14.06 -14.76
N GLU A 608 -18.55 -15.13 -15.35
CA GLU A 608 -17.52 -15.09 -16.38
C GLU A 608 -18.13 -15.06 -17.79
N ALA A 609 -18.36 -13.86 -18.32
CA ALA A 609 -18.97 -13.64 -19.64
C ALA A 609 -18.25 -14.40 -20.77
N GLY A 610 -16.93 -14.58 -20.68
CA GLY A 610 -16.12 -15.28 -21.68
C GLY A 610 -16.54 -16.75 -21.88
N LEU A 611 -17.00 -17.43 -20.84
CA LEU A 611 -17.47 -18.83 -20.94
C LEU A 611 -18.81 -18.93 -21.69
N TYR A 612 -19.71 -17.96 -21.50
CA TYR A 612 -20.98 -17.89 -22.25
C TYR A 612 -20.72 -17.57 -23.73
N ILE A 613 -19.76 -16.69 -24.03
CA ILE A 613 -19.37 -16.40 -25.42
C ILE A 613 -18.84 -17.65 -26.10
N LEU A 614 -17.95 -18.41 -25.44
CA LEU A 614 -17.44 -19.67 -25.97
C LEU A 614 -18.56 -20.71 -26.17
N LEU A 615 -19.47 -20.82 -25.20
CA LEU A 615 -20.62 -21.72 -25.31
C LEU A 615 -21.49 -21.34 -26.51
N GLY A 616 -21.75 -20.06 -26.69
CA GLY A 616 -22.48 -19.54 -27.86
C GLY A 616 -21.84 -19.91 -29.19
N SER A 617 -20.51 -19.71 -29.30
CA SER A 617 -19.76 -20.09 -30.52
C SER A 617 -19.79 -21.59 -30.79
N MET A 618 -19.84 -22.42 -29.80
CA MET A 618 -19.95 -23.89 -29.95
C MET A 618 -21.34 -24.32 -30.41
N TYR A 619 -22.39 -23.64 -29.91
CA TYR A 619 -23.77 -23.88 -30.38
C TYR A 619 -23.93 -23.37 -31.82
N GLU A 620 -23.33 -22.24 -32.17
CA GLU A 620 -23.30 -21.72 -33.54
C GLU A 620 -22.64 -22.71 -34.52
N ALA A 621 -21.49 -23.28 -34.14
CA ALA A 621 -20.82 -24.33 -34.91
C ALA A 621 -21.67 -25.62 -35.05
N LYS A 622 -22.62 -25.87 -34.16
CA LYS A 622 -23.61 -26.94 -34.27
C LYS A 622 -24.89 -26.51 -35.00
N HIS A 623 -24.97 -25.29 -35.51
CA HIS A 623 -26.20 -24.68 -36.07
C HIS A 623 -27.37 -24.60 -35.13
N ASP A 624 -27.16 -24.63 -33.79
CA ASP A 624 -28.18 -24.44 -32.76
C ASP A 624 -28.22 -22.93 -32.40
N LEU A 625 -28.75 -22.15 -33.35
CA LEU A 625 -28.75 -20.68 -33.26
C LEU A 625 -29.56 -20.14 -32.09
N ASP A 626 -30.59 -20.84 -31.64
CA ASP A 626 -31.42 -20.44 -30.48
C ASP A 626 -30.62 -20.52 -29.18
N LYS A 627 -29.86 -21.61 -28.98
CA LYS A 627 -28.96 -21.71 -27.82
C LYS A 627 -27.78 -20.78 -27.91
N ALA A 628 -27.21 -20.56 -29.12
CA ALA A 628 -26.16 -19.58 -29.31
C ALA A 628 -26.61 -18.18 -28.91
N LYS A 629 -27.82 -17.76 -29.37
CA LYS A 629 -28.45 -16.49 -28.98
C LYS A 629 -28.56 -16.37 -27.47
N SER A 630 -29.16 -17.38 -26.80
CA SER A 630 -29.34 -17.34 -25.35
C SER A 630 -28.03 -17.23 -24.56
N ALA A 631 -26.96 -17.88 -25.06
CA ALA A 631 -25.64 -17.80 -24.45
C ALA A 631 -25.04 -16.39 -24.62
N TYR A 632 -25.11 -15.79 -25.81
CA TYR A 632 -24.62 -14.43 -26.04
C TYR A 632 -25.41 -13.37 -25.26
N GLU A 633 -26.74 -13.53 -25.16
CA GLU A 633 -27.59 -12.67 -24.32
C GLU A 633 -27.17 -12.75 -22.86
N SER A 634 -26.88 -13.96 -22.33
CA SER A 634 -26.37 -14.15 -20.97
C SER A 634 -25.00 -13.48 -20.76
N ALA A 635 -24.10 -13.57 -21.75
CA ALA A 635 -22.81 -12.85 -21.69
C ALA A 635 -23.01 -11.34 -21.58
N LEU A 636 -23.95 -10.78 -22.34
CA LEU A 636 -24.27 -9.35 -22.33
C LEU A 636 -25.00 -8.89 -21.07
N GLN A 637 -25.72 -9.78 -20.37
CA GLN A 637 -26.25 -9.47 -19.03
C GLN A 637 -25.13 -9.28 -18.01
N ILE A 638 -24.03 -10.02 -18.13
CA ILE A 638 -22.86 -9.89 -17.25
C ILE A 638 -22.02 -8.69 -17.64
N LYS A 639 -21.77 -8.51 -18.95
CA LYS A 639 -20.95 -7.42 -19.50
C LYS A 639 -21.66 -6.76 -20.69
N GLN A 640 -22.50 -5.75 -20.36
CA GLN A 640 -23.47 -5.11 -21.26
C GLN A 640 -22.95 -4.69 -22.64
N ASN A 641 -21.70 -4.30 -22.76
CA ASN A 641 -21.12 -3.81 -24.01
C ASN A 641 -19.94 -4.66 -24.45
N ASP A 642 -19.93 -5.96 -24.12
CA ASP A 642 -18.86 -6.83 -24.63
C ASP A 642 -18.92 -6.87 -26.16
N PRO A 643 -17.84 -6.46 -26.85
CA PRO A 643 -17.87 -6.31 -28.30
C PRO A 643 -17.94 -7.63 -29.04
N VAL A 644 -17.41 -8.72 -28.49
CA VAL A 644 -17.45 -10.06 -29.11
C VAL A 644 -18.86 -10.63 -28.99
N ALA A 645 -19.45 -10.58 -27.79
CA ALA A 645 -20.82 -11.02 -27.58
C ALA A 645 -21.82 -10.21 -28.42
N SER A 646 -21.62 -8.88 -28.49
CA SER A 646 -22.46 -7.99 -29.31
C SER A 646 -22.39 -8.34 -30.79
N ASN A 647 -21.18 -8.58 -31.33
CA ASN A 647 -20.99 -8.98 -32.71
C ASN A 647 -21.69 -10.32 -33.01
N ASN A 648 -21.45 -11.32 -32.19
CA ASN A 648 -21.94 -12.68 -32.40
C ASN A 648 -23.46 -12.74 -32.26
N LEU A 649 -24.02 -12.02 -31.28
CA LEU A 649 -25.49 -11.90 -31.16
C LEU A 649 -26.10 -11.17 -32.35
N ALA A 650 -25.46 -10.09 -32.84
CA ALA A 650 -25.90 -9.40 -34.05
C ALA A 650 -25.95 -10.35 -35.25
N PHE A 651 -24.90 -11.13 -35.45
CA PHE A 651 -24.84 -12.12 -36.53
C PHE A 651 -25.98 -13.16 -36.43
N VAL A 652 -26.15 -13.77 -35.22
CA VAL A 652 -27.21 -14.76 -35.02
C VAL A 652 -28.61 -14.17 -35.23
N LEU A 653 -28.85 -12.93 -34.81
CA LEU A 653 -30.14 -12.25 -35.05
C LEU A 653 -30.39 -12.04 -36.55
N LEU A 654 -29.37 -11.70 -37.33
CA LEU A 654 -29.49 -11.51 -38.79
C LEU A 654 -29.76 -12.84 -39.51
N GLU A 655 -29.10 -13.91 -39.13
CA GLU A 655 -29.25 -15.25 -39.69
C GLU A 655 -30.65 -15.87 -39.38
N THR A 656 -31.17 -15.58 -38.18
CA THR A 656 -32.50 -16.10 -37.76
C THR A 656 -33.69 -15.23 -38.16
N GLY A 657 -33.45 -14.15 -38.90
CA GLY A 657 -34.51 -13.19 -39.25
C GLY A 657 -35.07 -12.42 -38.07
N GLY A 658 -34.30 -12.27 -36.99
CA GLY A 658 -34.69 -11.55 -35.81
C GLY A 658 -34.71 -10.03 -35.96
N ASN A 659 -34.66 -9.29 -34.84
CA ASN A 659 -34.73 -7.83 -34.84
C ASN A 659 -33.49 -7.19 -35.51
N SER A 660 -33.60 -6.78 -36.76
CA SER A 660 -32.53 -6.19 -37.55
C SER A 660 -32.06 -4.81 -37.04
N ASP A 661 -32.93 -4.06 -36.32
CA ASP A 661 -32.53 -2.77 -35.69
C ASP A 661 -31.63 -3.00 -34.50
N LEU A 662 -31.97 -3.98 -33.69
CA LEU A 662 -31.13 -4.39 -32.56
C LEU A 662 -29.79 -4.97 -33.05
N ALA A 663 -29.81 -5.81 -34.09
CA ALA A 663 -28.61 -6.36 -34.68
C ALA A 663 -27.69 -5.26 -35.24
N LEU A 664 -28.23 -4.26 -35.91
CA LEU A 664 -27.46 -3.10 -36.41
C LEU A 664 -26.83 -2.31 -35.25
N GLN A 665 -27.59 -2.02 -34.19
CA GLN A 665 -27.08 -1.32 -33.01
C GLN A 665 -25.91 -2.10 -32.33
N MET A 666 -26.05 -3.41 -32.20
CA MET A 666 -25.03 -4.28 -31.63
C MET A 666 -23.78 -4.36 -32.51
N ALA A 667 -23.95 -4.54 -33.83
CA ALA A 667 -22.84 -4.55 -34.77
C ALA A 667 -22.09 -3.19 -34.79
N GLN A 668 -22.80 -2.06 -34.69
CA GLN A 668 -22.18 -0.74 -34.54
C GLN A 668 -21.42 -0.60 -33.21
N THR A 669 -21.96 -1.14 -32.14
CA THR A 669 -21.27 -1.13 -30.81
C THR A 669 -19.99 -1.97 -30.87
N ALA A 670 -20.05 -3.17 -31.44
CA ALA A 670 -18.87 -4.00 -31.66
C ALA A 670 -17.82 -3.31 -32.53
N ARG A 671 -18.25 -2.65 -33.65
CA ARG A 671 -17.37 -1.96 -34.59
C ARG A 671 -16.59 -0.80 -33.95
N ARG A 672 -17.25 -0.03 -33.08
CA ARG A 672 -16.57 1.05 -32.32
C ARG A 672 -15.44 0.53 -31.43
N SER A 673 -15.64 -0.64 -30.80
CA SER A 673 -14.67 -1.24 -29.90
C SER A 673 -13.60 -2.07 -30.61
N LEU A 674 -13.92 -2.66 -31.76
CA LEU A 674 -13.06 -3.53 -32.56
C LEU A 674 -12.92 -3.03 -34.01
N PRO A 675 -12.38 -1.82 -34.24
CA PRO A 675 -12.33 -1.19 -35.54
C PRO A 675 -11.47 -1.93 -36.59
N GLU A 676 -10.52 -2.74 -36.16
CA GLU A 676 -9.60 -3.48 -37.03
C GLU A 676 -10.01 -4.96 -37.23
N ASN A 677 -11.21 -5.35 -36.77
CA ASN A 677 -11.67 -6.75 -36.89
C ASN A 677 -12.50 -6.95 -38.16
N SER A 678 -12.06 -7.86 -39.01
CA SER A 678 -12.68 -8.18 -40.31
C SER A 678 -14.09 -8.76 -40.16
N ASN A 679 -14.30 -9.69 -39.19
CA ASN A 679 -15.62 -10.30 -38.95
C ASN A 679 -16.64 -9.25 -38.46
N VAL A 680 -16.20 -8.28 -37.63
CA VAL A 680 -17.09 -7.22 -37.14
C VAL A 680 -17.49 -6.27 -38.26
N ALA A 681 -16.59 -6.00 -39.21
CA ALA A 681 -16.93 -5.23 -40.40
C ALA A 681 -17.94 -5.96 -41.27
N ASP A 682 -17.78 -7.27 -41.47
CA ASP A 682 -18.70 -8.11 -42.25
C ASP A 682 -20.09 -8.17 -41.62
N THR A 683 -20.17 -8.42 -40.30
CA THR A 683 -21.45 -8.45 -39.55
C THR A 683 -22.19 -7.10 -39.66
N LEU A 684 -21.46 -5.98 -39.57
CA LEU A 684 -22.06 -4.66 -39.73
C LEU A 684 -22.56 -4.47 -41.18
N GLY A 685 -21.78 -4.92 -42.16
CA GLY A 685 -22.19 -4.95 -43.57
C GLY A 685 -23.45 -5.77 -43.79
N TRP A 686 -23.55 -6.94 -43.18
CA TRP A 686 -24.71 -7.81 -43.25
C TRP A 686 -25.95 -7.18 -42.60
N ALA A 687 -25.76 -6.45 -41.47
CA ALA A 687 -26.84 -5.67 -40.87
C ALA A 687 -27.36 -4.56 -41.81
N PHE A 688 -26.47 -3.83 -42.48
CA PHE A 688 -26.87 -2.85 -43.49
C PHE A 688 -27.57 -3.50 -44.70
N TYR A 689 -27.09 -4.65 -45.16
CA TYR A 689 -27.72 -5.39 -46.27
C TYR A 689 -29.17 -5.78 -45.94
N GLN A 690 -29.41 -6.36 -44.75
CA GLN A 690 -30.75 -6.75 -44.30
C GLN A 690 -31.69 -5.53 -44.12
N LYS A 691 -31.13 -4.35 -43.84
CA LYS A 691 -31.89 -3.07 -43.80
C LYS A 691 -32.08 -2.44 -45.18
N GLY A 692 -31.57 -3.03 -46.26
CA GLY A 692 -31.68 -2.51 -47.60
C GLY A 692 -30.72 -1.33 -47.92
N VAL A 693 -29.75 -1.04 -47.06
CA VAL A 693 -28.76 0.04 -47.24
C VAL A 693 -27.53 -0.52 -47.93
N TYR A 694 -27.71 -0.91 -49.20
CA TYR A 694 -26.72 -1.70 -49.93
C TYR A 694 -25.40 -0.99 -50.17
N THR A 695 -25.37 0.33 -50.31
CA THR A 695 -24.11 1.10 -50.47
C THR A 695 -23.24 0.96 -49.21
N SER A 696 -23.83 1.19 -48.02
CA SER A 696 -23.09 1.02 -46.75
C SER A 696 -22.69 -0.43 -46.54
N ALA A 697 -23.50 -1.39 -46.96
CA ALA A 697 -23.15 -2.81 -46.89
C ALA A 697 -21.91 -3.12 -47.73
N ILE A 698 -21.86 -2.64 -48.97
CA ILE A 698 -20.70 -2.78 -49.89
C ILE A 698 -19.43 -2.21 -49.25
N ASP A 699 -19.50 -0.99 -48.69
CA ASP A 699 -18.37 -0.33 -48.05
C ASP A 699 -17.81 -1.20 -46.91
N MET A 700 -18.72 -1.75 -46.06
CA MET A 700 -18.31 -2.57 -44.94
C MET A 700 -17.74 -3.93 -45.34
N PHE A 701 -18.29 -4.59 -46.36
CA PHE A 701 -17.75 -5.85 -46.86
C PHE A 701 -16.40 -5.68 -47.56
N GLN A 702 -16.21 -4.58 -48.29
CA GLN A 702 -14.90 -4.22 -48.84
C GLN A 702 -13.87 -3.98 -47.74
N GLU A 703 -14.29 -3.27 -46.68
CA GLU A 703 -13.45 -3.05 -45.49
C GLU A 703 -13.10 -4.37 -44.81
N ALA A 704 -14.06 -5.31 -44.67
CA ALA A 704 -13.81 -6.64 -44.12
C ALA A 704 -12.71 -7.39 -44.88
N ILE A 705 -12.78 -7.41 -46.20
CA ILE A 705 -11.79 -8.06 -47.08
C ILE A 705 -10.42 -7.36 -46.95
N LYS A 706 -10.39 -6.02 -46.89
CA LYS A 706 -9.18 -5.23 -46.71
C LYS A 706 -8.53 -5.49 -45.36
N LEU A 707 -9.33 -5.54 -44.28
CA LEU A 707 -8.86 -5.83 -42.92
C LEU A 707 -8.31 -7.25 -42.80
N ALA A 708 -9.00 -8.24 -43.42
CA ALA A 708 -8.52 -9.62 -43.44
C ALA A 708 -7.14 -9.71 -44.11
N ALA A 709 -6.97 -9.03 -45.26
CA ALA A 709 -5.67 -8.98 -45.95
C ALA A 709 -4.59 -8.27 -45.13
N LYS A 710 -4.92 -7.14 -44.47
CA LYS A 710 -4.02 -6.42 -43.56
C LYS A 710 -3.57 -7.30 -42.40
N ASN A 711 -4.48 -8.06 -41.83
CA ASN A 711 -4.25 -8.94 -40.67
C ASN A 711 -3.61 -10.28 -41.07
N LYS A 712 -3.37 -10.50 -42.38
CA LYS A 712 -2.88 -11.78 -42.94
C LYS A 712 -3.80 -12.96 -42.63
N GLU A 713 -5.09 -12.70 -42.54
CA GLU A 713 -6.14 -13.74 -42.44
C GLU A 713 -6.35 -14.39 -43.83
N PRO A 714 -6.82 -15.64 -43.89
CA PRO A 714 -7.21 -16.27 -45.12
C PRO A 714 -8.31 -15.48 -45.84
N ASP A 715 -8.28 -15.46 -47.16
CA ASP A 715 -9.36 -14.88 -47.97
C ASP A 715 -10.69 -15.61 -47.73
N SER A 716 -11.72 -14.89 -47.28
CA SER A 716 -12.96 -15.50 -46.76
C SER A 716 -14.04 -15.64 -47.83
N PRO A 717 -14.51 -16.85 -48.16
CA PRO A 717 -15.64 -17.05 -49.02
C PRO A 717 -16.88 -16.29 -48.56
N LEU A 718 -17.14 -16.21 -47.25
CA LEU A 718 -18.27 -15.50 -46.66
C LEU A 718 -18.30 -14.01 -47.03
N TYR A 719 -17.18 -13.32 -46.91
CA TYR A 719 -17.10 -11.88 -47.21
C TYR A 719 -17.37 -11.62 -48.71
N HIS A 720 -16.85 -12.50 -49.56
CA HIS A 720 -17.12 -12.44 -51.01
C HIS A 720 -18.58 -12.76 -51.33
N TYR A 721 -19.20 -13.70 -50.61
CA TYR A 721 -20.61 -14.02 -50.78
C TYR A 721 -21.49 -12.81 -50.42
N HIS A 722 -21.31 -12.25 -49.24
CA HIS A 722 -22.04 -11.06 -48.78
C HIS A 722 -21.86 -9.86 -49.73
N LEU A 723 -20.63 -9.60 -50.14
CA LEU A 723 -20.33 -8.51 -51.08
C LEU A 723 -20.97 -8.75 -52.45
N GLY A 724 -20.95 -9.99 -52.94
CA GLY A 724 -21.60 -10.37 -54.22
C GLY A 724 -23.10 -10.16 -54.16
N LEU A 725 -23.76 -10.54 -53.07
CA LEU A 725 -25.20 -10.28 -52.88
C LEU A 725 -25.51 -8.78 -52.81
N ALA A 726 -24.69 -8.01 -52.13
CA ALA A 726 -24.87 -6.56 -52.03
C ALA A 726 -24.71 -5.85 -53.38
N TYR A 727 -23.74 -6.25 -54.22
CA TYR A 727 -23.60 -5.75 -55.56
C TYR A 727 -24.78 -6.14 -56.46
N ALA A 728 -25.28 -7.37 -56.34
CA ALA A 728 -26.47 -7.81 -57.09
C ALA A 728 -27.69 -6.96 -56.77
N LYS A 729 -27.91 -6.61 -55.49
CA LYS A 729 -29.01 -5.71 -55.05
C LYS A 729 -28.80 -4.25 -55.40
N SER A 730 -27.56 -3.84 -55.68
CA SER A 730 -27.21 -2.47 -56.07
C SER A 730 -27.11 -2.28 -57.59
N ASP A 731 -27.65 -3.21 -58.39
CA ASP A 731 -27.63 -3.21 -59.85
C ASP A 731 -26.22 -3.11 -60.48
N GLN A 732 -25.26 -3.85 -59.83
CA GLN A 732 -23.87 -3.94 -60.27
C GLN A 732 -23.50 -5.39 -60.66
N PRO A 733 -24.13 -5.97 -61.70
CA PRO A 733 -24.06 -7.41 -61.99
C PRO A 733 -22.67 -7.94 -62.31
N ALA A 734 -21.81 -7.11 -62.93
CA ALA A 734 -20.44 -7.51 -63.24
C ALA A 734 -19.59 -7.74 -61.97
N LEU A 735 -19.70 -6.84 -61.01
CA LEU A 735 -19.01 -6.98 -59.69
C LEU A 735 -19.63 -8.10 -58.85
N ALA A 736 -20.94 -8.22 -58.87
CA ALA A 736 -21.64 -9.34 -58.20
C ALA A 736 -21.11 -10.69 -58.72
N ARG A 737 -21.02 -10.85 -60.06
CA ARG A 737 -20.49 -12.06 -60.67
C ARG A 737 -19.07 -12.34 -60.26
N GLN A 738 -18.21 -11.32 -60.31
CA GLN A 738 -16.79 -11.48 -59.90
C GLN A 738 -16.65 -12.01 -58.49
N HIS A 739 -17.40 -11.49 -57.54
CA HIS A 739 -17.31 -11.89 -56.15
C HIS A 739 -17.96 -13.25 -55.89
N LEU A 740 -19.12 -13.56 -56.48
CA LEU A 740 -19.77 -14.85 -56.35
C LEU A 740 -18.95 -15.99 -56.98
N GLU A 741 -18.28 -15.74 -58.13
CA GLU A 741 -17.35 -16.71 -58.73
C GLU A 741 -16.11 -16.91 -57.82
N ARG A 742 -15.67 -15.85 -57.10
CA ARG A 742 -14.57 -15.94 -56.15
C ARG A 742 -14.90 -16.87 -54.98
N VAL A 743 -16.16 -16.87 -54.48
CA VAL A 743 -16.64 -17.82 -53.45
C VAL A 743 -16.39 -19.25 -53.89
N LEU A 744 -16.89 -19.66 -55.06
CA LEU A 744 -16.75 -21.04 -55.53
C LEU A 744 -15.30 -21.41 -55.88
N LYS A 745 -14.46 -20.44 -56.17
CA LYS A 745 -13.03 -20.63 -56.39
C LYS A 745 -12.28 -20.85 -55.07
N LEU A 746 -12.67 -20.16 -54.02
CA LEU A 746 -12.06 -20.31 -52.68
C LEU A 746 -12.53 -21.60 -51.99
N ASP A 747 -13.81 -21.89 -52.07
CA ASP A 747 -14.42 -23.10 -51.52
C ASP A 747 -15.50 -23.64 -52.48
N PRO A 748 -15.23 -24.67 -53.28
CA PRO A 748 -16.21 -25.31 -54.16
C PRO A 748 -17.40 -25.93 -53.43
N ASN A 749 -17.23 -26.27 -52.14
CA ASN A 749 -18.23 -26.88 -51.26
C ASN A 749 -18.76 -25.91 -50.19
N TYR A 750 -18.67 -24.61 -50.47
CA TYR A 750 -19.20 -23.60 -49.56
C TYR A 750 -20.67 -23.93 -49.17
N SER A 751 -21.05 -23.68 -47.90
CA SER A 751 -22.38 -24.05 -47.35
C SER A 751 -23.54 -23.60 -48.23
N ASP A 752 -23.44 -22.36 -48.80
CA ASP A 752 -24.44 -21.75 -49.63
C ASP A 752 -24.09 -21.81 -51.15
N ALA A 753 -23.25 -22.77 -51.57
CA ALA A 753 -22.79 -22.90 -52.94
C ALA A 753 -23.95 -23.00 -53.93
N ASP A 754 -25.06 -23.64 -53.57
CA ASP A 754 -26.24 -23.73 -54.43
C ASP A 754 -26.92 -22.37 -54.60
N ASP A 755 -27.03 -21.55 -53.54
CA ASP A 755 -27.53 -20.19 -53.68
C ASP A 755 -26.57 -19.32 -54.49
N VAL A 756 -25.26 -19.43 -54.32
CA VAL A 756 -24.25 -18.76 -55.15
C VAL A 756 -24.45 -19.09 -56.63
N ARG A 757 -24.64 -20.37 -57.01
CA ARG A 757 -24.91 -20.79 -58.37
C ARG A 757 -26.21 -20.24 -58.89
N LYS A 758 -27.27 -20.21 -58.12
CA LYS A 758 -28.58 -19.64 -58.44
C LYS A 758 -28.48 -18.12 -58.67
N GLN A 759 -27.79 -17.40 -57.80
CA GLN A 759 -27.56 -15.97 -57.97
C GLN A 759 -26.77 -15.66 -59.25
N LEU A 760 -25.70 -16.43 -59.50
CA LEU A 760 -24.92 -16.30 -60.75
C LEU A 760 -25.77 -16.53 -62.00
N ALA A 761 -26.71 -17.46 -61.99
CA ALA A 761 -27.63 -17.74 -63.11
C ALA A 761 -28.66 -16.61 -63.34
N GLN A 762 -29.02 -15.87 -62.27
CA GLN A 762 -29.96 -14.74 -62.34
C GLN A 762 -29.31 -13.43 -62.79
N LEU A 763 -27.99 -13.29 -62.68
CA LEU A 763 -27.31 -12.09 -63.11
C LEU A 763 -27.30 -12.03 -64.66
N LYS A 764 -28.01 -11.05 -65.22
CA LYS A 764 -27.99 -10.78 -66.64
C LYS A 764 -26.54 -10.41 -67.11
N SER A 765 -26.11 -10.98 -68.20
CA SER A 765 -24.80 -10.70 -68.80
C SER A 765 -24.65 -9.24 -69.18
#